data_f1abffcc232c235476498155937e71b7
#
_entry.id   f1abffcc232c235476498155937e71b7
#
_cell.length_a   1.000
_cell.length_b   1.000
_cell.length_c   1.000
_cell.angle_alpha   90.00
_cell.angle_beta   90.00
_cell.angle_gamma   90.00
#
_symmetry.space_group_name_H-M   'P 1'
#
loop_
_entity.id
_entity.type
_entity.pdbx_description
1 polymer ?
#
loop_
_entity_poly.entity_id
_entity_poly.type
_entity_poly.pdbx_seq_one_letter_code
_entity_poly.pdbx_strand_id
1 'polypeptide(L)'
;MDQIIIKGARENNLKNIDITLPKNKLIVMTGVSGSGKSSLAFDTIYAEGQRRYVESLSSYARQFLGGSEKPDVDSIEGLSPAISIDQKTTSKNPRSTVGTVTEIYDYFRLLYARIGIPYCPVHHIPISSQSVEEMTNQILELEIGTKIKVLSPIIYGEKGTHKDLLEALRKDGYVRVIIDNNEYDLSEEIILEKNKKHNIEIVIDRLVIKENIRSRLYEAIELATKLSKGKVVIDVIGADKIIMSEKYACPHCDFSLPELEPRMFSFNAPYGACEDCKGLGLKQKIDIDLIIPDKNLSILDGAIKAINLDDTGNIIYTQIDTVCKFYDIDMTIPVKELPKEKLDILLYGSLEPIEFKFVSKTGNVRYSKDMYEGVINNLERRYIETKSTWIREWIEHYLVEMECPTCHGSRLQDSILSVLVGTKNIYELTCMSIKDIYDYLKKLKLSKEQEQISNLIIKEINSRLEFLINVGLEYLTLSRSAATLSGGEAQRIRLATQIGSKLSGVLYVLDEPSIGLHQRDNQRLINSLLEMRDLGNTLIVVEHDIDTMKACDFLVDIGPGAGIHGGNVIACGKPEEVCKCEESITGAYLSGRAKIDVPTKRRKGNGKSLEIKGAKQNNLKNINVKFPLGKFICITGVSGSGKSSLINEILYKAVASNLYHSKEKPGIHKEIKGLENIDKVVNISQDPIGRTPRSNPATYTGVFDDIRDVFAETKEAKIRAYDKGRFSFNVKGGRCEACWGDGVKKIEMHFLPDVYVPCEVCHGTRYNQETLEIKYKGKNIYDVLEMQVEEAFKFFENVPKVKNKLNMLMDVGLSYVKLGQSAPTLSGGEAARVKLAKELQKKPTGKSLFILDEPSTGLHSEDIKKLLVILNRIVDNGDTVIVIEHNLDIIKVADYIIDLGPEGGNGGGKIIATGTPEDIIKVKESYTGQYLKSYLN
;
A
#
# COMPACT_ATOMS: atom_id res chain seq x y z
N MET A 1 30.19 27.62 10.24
CA MET A 1 31.02 26.40 10.00
C MET A 1 30.54 25.78 8.70
N ASP A 2 31.40 25.60 7.75
CA ASP A 2 31.10 25.04 6.42
C ASP A 2 31.30 23.52 6.39
N GLN A 3 31.51 22.91 7.53
CA GLN A 3 31.79 21.50 7.69
C GLN A 3 31.02 20.87 8.86
N ILE A 4 30.75 19.58 8.76
CA ILE A 4 30.27 18.73 9.85
C ILE A 4 31.47 17.91 10.31
N ILE A 5 31.87 18.04 11.57
CA ILE A 5 33.03 17.37 12.15
C ILE A 5 32.53 16.31 13.12
N ILE A 6 32.86 15.07 12.86
CA ILE A 6 32.49 13.91 13.67
C ILE A 6 33.76 13.33 14.29
N LYS A 7 33.72 13.10 15.60
CA LYS A 7 34.85 12.51 16.33
C LYS A 7 34.36 11.32 17.15
N GLY A 8 35.08 10.23 17.05
CA GLY A 8 34.88 9.06 17.89
C GLY A 8 33.55 8.33 17.69
N ALA A 9 33.07 8.17 16.46
CA ALA A 9 31.84 7.42 16.20
C ALA A 9 32.08 5.91 16.38
N ARG A 10 31.29 5.28 17.30
CA ARG A 10 31.42 3.87 17.69
C ARG A 10 30.09 3.10 17.62
N GLU A 11 29.06 3.69 17.06
CA GLU A 11 27.72 3.06 16.98
C GLU A 11 27.77 1.75 16.19
N ASN A 12 27.17 0.70 16.69
CA ASN A 12 27.13 -0.64 16.13
C ASN A 12 28.53 -1.24 15.84
N ASN A 13 28.91 -1.33 14.55
CA ASN A 13 30.19 -1.88 14.12
C ASN A 13 31.26 -0.83 13.79
N LEU A 14 30.97 0.47 14.00
CA LEU A 14 31.92 1.54 13.73
C LEU A 14 33.14 1.50 14.66
N LYS A 15 34.30 1.70 14.13
CA LYS A 15 35.59 1.59 14.83
C LYS A 15 36.21 2.94 15.15
N ASN A 16 35.55 3.72 16.02
CA ASN A 16 36.03 5.01 16.48
C ASN A 16 36.37 5.97 15.31
N ILE A 17 35.39 6.20 14.44
CA ILE A 17 35.57 6.97 13.21
C ILE A 17 35.68 8.45 13.50
N ASP A 18 36.70 9.09 12.96
CA ASP A 18 36.85 10.54 12.84
C ASP A 18 36.72 10.93 11.37
N ILE A 19 35.75 11.80 11.05
CA ILE A 19 35.52 12.26 9.67
C ILE A 19 34.97 13.69 9.63
N THR A 20 35.40 14.41 8.60
CA THR A 20 34.94 15.78 8.30
C THR A 20 34.19 15.78 6.98
N LEU A 21 32.94 16.21 6.98
CA LEU A 21 32.06 16.25 5.83
C LEU A 21 31.77 17.71 5.42
N PRO A 22 31.82 18.06 4.13
CA PRO A 22 31.49 19.39 3.66
C PRO A 22 29.98 19.67 3.72
N LYS A 23 29.58 20.89 4.09
CA LYS A 23 28.16 21.32 4.02
C LYS A 23 27.77 21.77 2.62
N ASN A 24 26.46 21.83 2.38
CA ASN A 24 25.86 22.27 1.11
C ASN A 24 26.40 21.46 -0.09
N LYS A 25 26.57 20.15 0.12
CA LYS A 25 27.09 19.22 -0.86
C LYS A 25 26.26 17.96 -0.89
N LEU A 26 26.31 17.27 -2.03
CA LEU A 26 25.82 15.91 -2.18
C LEU A 26 26.95 14.96 -1.75
N ILE A 27 26.76 14.31 -0.60
CA ILE A 27 27.67 13.35 0.01
C ILE A 27 27.11 11.96 -0.17
N VAL A 28 27.85 11.06 -0.79
CA VAL A 28 27.43 9.66 -0.91
C VAL A 28 28.27 8.79 0.03
N MET A 29 27.60 7.99 0.85
CA MET A 29 28.20 6.95 1.70
C MET A 29 28.01 5.58 1.07
N THR A 30 29.09 4.91 0.77
CA THR A 30 29.10 3.63 0.06
C THR A 30 29.98 2.58 0.76
N GLY A 31 30.02 1.37 0.24
CA GLY A 31 30.77 0.22 0.75
C GLY A 31 29.94 -1.06 0.71
N VAL A 32 30.54 -2.19 1.05
CA VAL A 32 29.83 -3.49 1.05
C VAL A 32 28.67 -3.55 2.04
N SER A 33 27.71 -4.44 1.82
CA SER A 33 26.58 -4.61 2.74
C SER A 33 27.08 -4.98 4.15
N GLY A 34 26.53 -4.30 5.20
CA GLY A 34 26.98 -4.49 6.58
C GLY A 34 28.31 -3.83 6.95
N SER A 35 28.86 -2.94 6.12
CA SER A 35 30.12 -2.25 6.42
C SER A 35 30.01 -1.13 7.46
N GLY A 36 28.78 -0.66 7.81
CA GLY A 36 28.54 0.41 8.77
C GLY A 36 28.05 1.74 8.17
N LYS A 37 27.65 1.76 6.89
CA LYS A 37 27.11 2.96 6.21
C LYS A 37 25.93 3.57 6.92
N SER A 38 24.91 2.74 7.15
CA SER A 38 23.67 3.18 7.81
C SER A 38 23.93 3.53 9.27
N SER A 39 24.87 2.84 9.95
CA SER A 39 25.26 3.16 11.31
C SER A 39 25.87 4.56 11.42
N LEU A 40 26.69 4.98 10.44
CA LEU A 40 27.23 6.33 10.41
C LEU A 40 26.17 7.37 10.00
N ALA A 41 25.41 7.11 8.92
CA ALA A 41 24.47 8.08 8.35
C ALA A 41 23.23 8.26 9.23
N PHE A 42 22.58 7.16 9.64
CA PHE A 42 21.30 7.19 10.36
C PHE A 42 21.47 7.08 11.87
N ASP A 43 22.17 6.04 12.35
CA ASP A 43 22.26 5.78 13.79
C ASP A 43 23.19 6.77 14.52
N THR A 44 24.10 7.45 13.78
CA THR A 44 25.00 8.45 14.37
C THR A 44 24.62 9.89 13.97
N ILE A 45 24.73 10.24 12.68
CA ILE A 45 24.57 11.64 12.23
C ILE A 45 23.12 12.11 12.34
N TYR A 46 22.20 11.36 11.76
CA TYR A 46 20.79 11.70 11.80
C TYR A 46 20.24 11.65 13.23
N ALA A 47 20.54 10.59 13.97
CA ALA A 47 20.08 10.40 15.35
C ALA A 47 20.50 11.58 16.26
N GLU A 48 21.76 12.03 16.17
CA GLU A 48 22.24 13.21 16.93
C GLU A 48 21.57 14.50 16.46
N GLY A 49 21.39 14.68 15.17
CA GLY A 49 20.68 15.86 14.61
C GLY A 49 19.24 15.94 15.09
N GLN A 50 18.52 14.81 15.08
CA GLN A 50 17.16 14.70 15.58
C GLN A 50 17.10 14.93 17.10
N ARG A 51 18.00 14.31 17.87
CA ARG A 51 18.08 14.48 19.31
C ARG A 51 18.23 15.95 19.70
N ARG A 52 19.17 16.69 19.09
CA ARG A 52 19.37 18.12 19.33
C ARG A 52 18.14 18.96 18.98
N TYR A 53 17.46 18.62 17.88
CA TYR A 53 16.23 19.29 17.49
C TYR A 53 15.14 19.07 18.53
N VAL A 54 14.89 17.80 18.94
CA VAL A 54 13.90 17.46 19.96
C VAL A 54 14.22 18.12 21.31
N GLU A 55 15.49 18.18 21.71
CA GLU A 55 15.91 18.86 22.95
C GLU A 55 15.65 20.38 22.92
N SER A 56 15.66 20.99 21.75
CA SER A 56 15.33 22.42 21.59
C SER A 56 13.84 22.72 21.75
N LEU A 57 12.97 21.71 21.69
CA LEU A 57 11.52 21.86 21.83
C LEU A 57 11.09 21.98 23.30
N SER A 58 9.86 22.44 23.51
CA SER A 58 9.27 22.53 24.86
C SER A 58 9.20 21.17 25.55
N SER A 59 9.20 21.15 26.90
CA SER A 59 9.07 19.91 27.69
C SER A 59 7.82 19.11 27.34
N TYR A 60 6.72 19.82 27.01
CA TYR A 60 5.47 19.21 26.57
C TYR A 60 5.64 18.47 25.23
N ALA A 61 6.24 19.09 24.22
CA ALA A 61 6.48 18.47 22.92
C ALA A 61 7.44 17.26 23.01
N ARG A 62 8.45 17.34 23.90
CA ARG A 62 9.38 16.22 24.14
C ARG A 62 8.71 14.96 24.70
N GLN A 63 7.67 15.11 25.55
CA GLN A 63 6.92 13.97 26.09
C GLN A 63 6.20 13.16 24.97
N PHE A 64 5.77 13.83 23.90
CA PHE A 64 5.10 13.17 22.77
C PHE A 64 6.07 12.56 21.75
N LEU A 65 7.26 13.16 21.59
CA LEU A 65 8.23 12.74 20.57
C LEU A 65 9.17 11.62 21.05
N GLY A 66 9.14 11.28 22.35
CA GLY A 66 10.04 10.30 22.95
C GLY A 66 11.48 10.83 23.08
N GLY A 67 12.24 10.33 24.05
CA GLY A 67 13.68 10.62 24.16
C GLY A 67 14.44 9.77 23.15
N SER A 68 15.17 10.36 22.22
CA SER A 68 16.19 9.65 21.46
C SER A 68 17.38 9.34 22.37
N GLU A 69 17.85 8.12 22.39
CA GLU A 69 19.12 7.77 23.04
C GLU A 69 20.26 8.54 22.35
N LYS A 70 21.24 8.95 23.13
CA LYS A 70 22.43 9.62 22.58
C LYS A 70 23.26 8.56 21.85
N PRO A 71 23.62 8.76 20.56
CA PRO A 71 24.48 7.83 19.84
C PRO A 71 25.86 7.76 20.50
N ASP A 72 26.54 6.63 20.35
CA ASP A 72 27.90 6.43 20.85
C ASP A 72 28.89 7.16 19.97
N VAL A 73 29.09 8.44 20.27
CA VAL A 73 29.98 9.37 19.59
C VAL A 73 30.53 10.39 20.58
N ASP A 74 31.82 10.74 20.44
CA ASP A 74 32.43 11.72 21.33
C ASP A 74 31.85 13.11 21.09
N SER A 75 31.88 13.59 19.84
CA SER A 75 31.27 14.86 19.47
C SER A 75 30.91 14.93 17.99
N ILE A 76 29.84 15.70 17.69
CA ILE A 76 29.51 16.11 16.34
C ILE A 76 29.30 17.61 16.34
N GLU A 77 30.07 18.33 15.54
CA GLU A 77 29.97 19.78 15.39
C GLU A 77 29.37 20.14 14.03
N GLY A 78 28.72 21.29 13.94
CA GLY A 78 28.23 21.82 12.68
C GLY A 78 26.95 21.18 12.14
N LEU A 79 26.20 20.35 12.90
CA LEU A 79 24.93 19.80 12.43
C LEU A 79 23.87 20.88 12.15
N SER A 80 23.14 20.71 11.05
CA SER A 80 21.87 21.39 10.75
C SER A 80 20.68 20.54 11.19
N PRO A 81 19.45 21.10 11.28
CA PRO A 81 18.25 20.29 11.45
C PRO A 81 18.21 19.16 10.45
N ALA A 82 18.01 17.93 10.94
CA ALA A 82 18.12 16.73 10.13
C ALA A 82 16.74 16.11 9.80
N ILE A 83 16.56 15.70 8.55
CA ILE A 83 15.39 14.97 8.05
C ILE A 83 15.86 13.67 7.42
N SER A 84 15.25 12.53 7.82
CA SER A 84 15.51 11.24 7.18
C SER A 84 14.44 10.87 6.18
N ILE A 85 14.87 10.23 5.10
CA ILE A 85 13.99 9.63 4.08
C ILE A 85 14.42 8.18 3.92
N ASP A 86 13.84 7.31 4.77
CA ASP A 86 14.11 5.87 4.80
C ASP A 86 13.08 5.04 4.03
N GLN A 87 13.35 3.75 3.83
CA GLN A 87 12.46 2.82 3.13
C GLN A 87 11.36 2.22 4.02
N LYS A 88 11.50 2.27 5.33
CA LYS A 88 10.82 1.36 6.27
C LYS A 88 9.32 1.59 6.50
N THR A 89 8.70 2.65 6.00
CA THR A 89 7.33 2.96 6.38
C THR A 89 6.40 3.18 5.20
N THR A 90 5.85 2.08 4.66
CA THR A 90 4.58 2.17 3.97
C THR A 90 3.47 2.30 5.00
N SER A 91 2.63 3.34 4.88
CA SER A 91 1.46 3.49 5.73
C SER A 91 0.54 2.28 5.53
N LYS A 92 0.27 1.54 6.61
CA LYS A 92 -0.71 0.44 6.60
C LYS A 92 -2.15 0.93 6.73
N ASN A 93 -2.37 2.23 6.82
CA ASN A 93 -3.70 2.79 6.93
C ASN A 93 -4.43 2.65 5.59
N PRO A 94 -5.54 1.91 5.51
CA PRO A 94 -6.27 1.68 4.26
C PRO A 94 -6.91 2.96 3.70
N ARG A 95 -7.01 4.03 4.50
CA ARG A 95 -7.50 5.33 4.08
C ARG A 95 -6.45 6.21 3.43
N SER A 96 -5.17 5.90 3.60
CA SER A 96 -4.08 6.67 2.99
C SER A 96 -3.98 6.36 1.50
N THR A 97 -3.97 7.39 0.67
CA THR A 97 -3.74 7.31 -0.79
C THR A 97 -2.52 8.13 -1.18
N VAL A 98 -2.00 7.93 -2.38
CA VAL A 98 -0.92 8.78 -2.93
C VAL A 98 -1.33 10.26 -2.85
N GLY A 99 -2.56 10.59 -3.23
CA GLY A 99 -3.08 11.96 -3.18
C GLY A 99 -3.11 12.58 -1.79
N THR A 100 -3.44 11.79 -0.75
CA THR A 100 -3.45 12.29 0.65
C THR A 100 -2.05 12.40 1.25
N VAL A 101 -1.16 11.48 0.93
CA VAL A 101 0.24 11.51 1.43
C VAL A 101 1.03 12.66 0.81
N THR A 102 0.72 13.03 -0.44
CA THR A 102 1.34 14.16 -1.15
C THR A 102 0.65 15.50 -0.90
N GLU A 103 -0.43 15.50 -0.10
CA GLU A 103 -1.31 16.66 0.15
C GLU A 103 -1.99 17.24 -1.12
N ILE A 104 -1.78 16.64 -2.30
CA ILE A 104 -2.39 17.10 -3.55
C ILE A 104 -3.92 16.98 -3.48
N TYR A 105 -4.42 15.94 -2.80
CA TYR A 105 -5.86 15.74 -2.62
C TYR A 105 -6.54 16.88 -1.85
N ASP A 106 -5.85 17.52 -0.90
CA ASP A 106 -6.39 18.65 -0.15
C ASP A 106 -6.54 19.89 -1.05
N TYR A 107 -5.61 20.11 -1.98
CA TYR A 107 -5.75 21.14 -2.99
C TYR A 107 -6.86 20.82 -4.00
N PHE A 108 -7.07 19.56 -4.36
CA PHE A 108 -8.23 19.19 -5.19
C PHE A 108 -9.54 19.44 -4.48
N ARG A 109 -9.65 19.10 -3.21
CA ARG A 109 -10.85 19.42 -2.41
C ARG A 109 -11.15 20.91 -2.43
N LEU A 110 -10.12 21.74 -2.30
CA LEU A 110 -10.24 23.19 -2.37
C LEU A 110 -10.64 23.64 -3.78
N LEU A 111 -10.03 23.10 -4.82
CA LEU A 111 -10.32 23.39 -6.22
C LEU A 111 -11.79 23.12 -6.56
N TYR A 112 -12.28 21.90 -6.23
CA TYR A 112 -13.65 21.48 -6.48
C TYR A 112 -14.67 22.30 -5.68
N ALA A 113 -14.34 22.68 -4.46
CA ALA A 113 -15.21 23.55 -3.65
C ALA A 113 -15.31 24.98 -4.20
N ARG A 114 -14.25 25.48 -4.87
CA ARG A 114 -14.20 26.89 -5.33
C ARG A 114 -14.67 27.09 -6.76
N ILE A 115 -14.35 26.19 -7.69
CA ILE A 115 -14.69 26.32 -9.11
C ILE A 115 -15.47 25.13 -9.67
N GLY A 116 -15.80 24.15 -8.84
CA GLY A 116 -16.58 22.99 -9.24
C GLY A 116 -18.01 23.37 -9.60
N ILE A 117 -18.50 22.83 -10.70
CA ILE A 117 -19.89 23.02 -11.15
C ILE A 117 -20.66 21.73 -10.83
N PRO A 118 -21.66 21.79 -9.94
CA PRO A 118 -22.50 20.63 -9.69
C PRO A 118 -23.47 20.36 -10.81
N TYR A 119 -23.68 19.08 -11.10
CA TYR A 119 -24.63 18.61 -12.11
C TYR A 119 -25.69 17.75 -11.43
N CYS A 120 -26.90 17.77 -11.97
CA CYS A 120 -27.92 16.83 -11.53
C CYS A 120 -27.55 15.41 -12.04
N PRO A 121 -27.43 14.39 -11.16
CA PRO A 121 -27.09 13.03 -11.58
C PRO A 121 -28.16 12.36 -12.44
N VAL A 122 -29.41 12.82 -12.36
CA VAL A 122 -30.55 12.28 -13.12
C VAL A 122 -30.71 12.98 -14.47
N HIS A 123 -30.62 14.31 -14.50
CA HIS A 123 -30.93 15.13 -15.70
C HIS A 123 -29.66 15.60 -16.44
N HIS A 124 -28.48 15.41 -15.84
CA HIS A 124 -27.17 15.80 -16.41
C HIS A 124 -27.04 17.28 -16.80
N ILE A 125 -27.81 18.16 -16.14
CA ILE A 125 -27.77 19.60 -16.33
C ILE A 125 -26.94 20.25 -15.21
N PRO A 126 -26.22 21.35 -15.49
CA PRO A 126 -25.55 22.12 -14.43
C PRO A 126 -26.61 22.77 -13.52
N ILE A 127 -26.32 22.77 -12.23
CA ILE A 127 -27.17 23.41 -11.23
C ILE A 127 -26.39 24.54 -10.57
N SER A 128 -27.00 25.68 -10.41
CA SER A 128 -26.40 26.87 -9.78
C SER A 128 -27.17 27.30 -8.53
N SER A 129 -26.49 27.90 -7.61
CA SER A 129 -27.10 28.68 -6.53
C SER A 129 -27.14 30.14 -6.98
N GLN A 130 -28.19 30.87 -6.61
CA GLN A 130 -28.34 32.27 -6.90
C GLN A 130 -28.76 33.00 -5.60
N SER A 131 -28.18 34.15 -5.36
CA SER A 131 -28.65 35.01 -4.27
C SER A 131 -30.03 35.61 -4.61
N VAL A 132 -30.80 35.97 -3.60
CA VAL A 132 -32.09 36.65 -3.80
C VAL A 132 -31.93 37.89 -4.67
N GLU A 133 -30.80 38.59 -4.56
CA GLU A 133 -30.50 39.76 -5.36
C GLU A 133 -30.26 39.41 -6.84
N GLU A 134 -29.48 38.34 -7.13
CA GLU A 134 -29.26 37.86 -8.48
C GLU A 134 -30.56 37.35 -9.14
N MET A 135 -31.37 36.58 -8.37
CA MET A 135 -32.69 36.14 -8.81
C MET A 135 -33.59 37.35 -9.19
N THR A 136 -33.58 38.37 -8.34
CA THR A 136 -34.35 39.60 -8.57
C THR A 136 -33.87 40.31 -9.83
N ASN A 137 -32.56 40.46 -10.03
CA ASN A 137 -31.99 41.11 -11.19
C ASN A 137 -32.33 40.36 -12.49
N GLN A 138 -32.24 39.02 -12.45
CA GLN A 138 -32.58 38.16 -13.58
C GLN A 138 -34.04 38.33 -14.02
N ILE A 139 -34.97 38.46 -13.09
CA ILE A 139 -36.39 38.63 -13.37
C ILE A 139 -36.65 40.05 -13.85
N LEU A 140 -35.91 41.04 -13.41
CA LEU A 140 -36.02 42.42 -13.92
C LEU A 140 -35.55 42.63 -15.37
N GLU A 141 -34.79 41.68 -15.93
CA GLU A 141 -34.39 41.64 -17.33
C GLU A 141 -35.55 41.25 -18.28
N LEU A 142 -36.68 40.74 -17.74
CA LEU A 142 -37.86 40.47 -18.54
C LEU A 142 -38.48 41.77 -19.06
N GLU A 143 -39.18 41.68 -20.18
CA GLU A 143 -39.82 42.83 -20.83
C GLU A 143 -40.79 43.57 -19.88
N ILE A 144 -40.76 44.89 -19.92
CA ILE A 144 -41.68 45.76 -19.16
C ILE A 144 -43.11 45.46 -19.59
N GLY A 145 -44.00 45.19 -18.60
CA GLY A 145 -45.38 44.79 -18.85
C GLY A 145 -45.62 43.30 -18.69
N THR A 146 -44.58 42.48 -18.58
CA THR A 146 -44.69 41.02 -18.35
C THR A 146 -45.42 40.74 -17.01
N LYS A 147 -46.41 39.90 -17.04
CA LYS A 147 -47.12 39.45 -15.83
C LYS A 147 -46.50 38.19 -15.28
N ILE A 148 -46.14 38.21 -14.00
CA ILE A 148 -45.51 37.08 -13.33
C ILE A 148 -46.25 36.72 -12.03
N LYS A 149 -46.15 35.45 -11.61
CA LYS A 149 -46.49 35.00 -10.25
C LYS A 149 -45.24 34.49 -9.59
N VAL A 150 -44.98 34.92 -8.36
CA VAL A 150 -43.92 34.41 -7.52
C VAL A 150 -44.49 33.27 -6.70
N LEU A 151 -43.97 32.06 -6.88
CA LEU A 151 -44.47 30.85 -6.28
C LEU A 151 -43.39 30.24 -5.35
N SER A 152 -43.88 29.72 -4.22
CA SER A 152 -43.02 28.95 -3.30
C SER A 152 -43.37 27.47 -3.39
N PRO A 153 -42.53 26.59 -3.94
CA PRO A 153 -42.80 25.15 -4.02
C PRO A 153 -42.57 24.50 -2.65
N ILE A 154 -43.63 23.97 -2.03
CA ILE A 154 -43.54 23.36 -0.70
C ILE A 154 -43.54 21.84 -0.77
N ILE A 155 -44.34 21.24 -1.67
CA ILE A 155 -44.39 19.80 -1.89
C ILE A 155 -44.10 19.51 -3.38
N TYR A 156 -43.25 18.52 -3.62
CA TYR A 156 -42.94 18.10 -4.97
C TYR A 156 -42.90 16.57 -5.10
N GLY A 157 -43.86 16.02 -5.82
CA GLY A 157 -43.96 14.58 -6.09
C GLY A 157 -44.24 13.68 -4.92
N GLU A 158 -44.77 14.20 -3.82
CA GLU A 158 -45.10 13.43 -2.62
C GLU A 158 -46.55 12.92 -2.65
N LYS A 159 -46.76 11.68 -2.11
CA LYS A 159 -48.09 11.11 -1.95
C LYS A 159 -48.68 11.54 -0.61
N GLY A 160 -49.92 11.91 -0.61
CA GLY A 160 -50.64 12.28 0.60
C GLY A 160 -51.84 13.18 0.37
N THR A 161 -52.70 13.35 1.34
CA THR A 161 -53.83 14.31 1.31
C THR A 161 -53.37 15.73 1.66
N HIS A 162 -52.21 15.91 2.25
CA HIS A 162 -51.56 17.15 2.68
C HIS A 162 -52.49 18.13 3.43
N LYS A 163 -53.58 17.60 4.08
CA LYS A 163 -54.61 18.40 4.72
C LYS A 163 -54.08 19.31 5.81
N ASP A 164 -53.20 18.78 6.67
CA ASP A 164 -52.61 19.55 7.78
C ASP A 164 -51.74 20.73 7.28
N LEU A 165 -51.04 20.52 6.17
CA LEU A 165 -50.26 21.56 5.50
C LEU A 165 -51.14 22.67 4.94
N LEU A 166 -52.22 22.30 4.21
CA LEU A 166 -53.17 23.25 3.63
C LEU A 166 -53.88 24.06 4.72
N GLU A 167 -54.25 23.44 5.86
CA GLU A 167 -54.81 24.15 7.01
C GLU A 167 -53.80 25.08 7.68
N ALA A 168 -52.54 24.70 7.78
CA ALA A 168 -51.47 25.56 8.32
C ALA A 168 -51.29 26.79 7.45
N LEU A 169 -51.18 26.60 6.13
CA LEU A 169 -51.04 27.73 5.17
C LEU A 169 -52.25 28.68 5.21
N ARG A 170 -53.46 28.17 5.43
CA ARG A 170 -54.66 29.00 5.62
C ARG A 170 -54.56 29.81 6.90
N LYS A 171 -54.08 29.26 8.00
CA LYS A 171 -53.90 29.95 9.28
C LYS A 171 -52.82 31.04 9.18
N ASP A 172 -51.80 30.81 8.39
CA ASP A 172 -50.71 31.74 8.12
C ASP A 172 -51.10 32.90 7.19
N GLY A 173 -52.34 32.87 6.65
CA GLY A 173 -52.92 33.95 5.87
C GLY A 173 -52.66 33.90 4.37
N TYR A 174 -52.16 32.76 3.86
CA TYR A 174 -52.04 32.60 2.39
C TYR A 174 -53.42 32.39 1.78
N VAL A 175 -53.62 32.93 0.57
CA VAL A 175 -54.89 32.94 -0.09
C VAL A 175 -54.99 31.86 -1.17
N ARG A 176 -53.88 31.57 -1.89
CA ARG A 176 -53.91 30.70 -3.08
C ARG A 176 -52.73 29.76 -3.14
N VAL A 177 -53.04 28.57 -3.64
CA VAL A 177 -52.06 27.55 -3.93
C VAL A 177 -52.29 27.02 -5.35
N ILE A 178 -51.19 26.58 -5.98
CA ILE A 178 -51.23 25.84 -7.24
C ILE A 178 -50.95 24.38 -6.92
N ILE A 179 -51.90 23.49 -7.25
CA ILE A 179 -51.73 22.04 -7.02
C ILE A 179 -51.85 21.34 -8.37
N ASP A 180 -50.84 20.60 -8.76
CA ASP A 180 -50.76 19.87 -10.03
C ASP A 180 -51.09 20.79 -11.23
N ASN A 181 -50.53 22.00 -11.24
CA ASN A 181 -50.74 23.09 -12.21
C ASN A 181 -52.13 23.74 -12.20
N ASN A 182 -53.03 23.38 -11.28
CA ASN A 182 -54.34 24.04 -11.11
C ASN A 182 -54.31 24.97 -9.90
N GLU A 183 -54.85 26.17 -10.08
CA GLU A 183 -54.90 27.17 -9.01
C GLU A 183 -56.15 26.96 -8.15
N TYR A 184 -56.00 26.91 -6.84
CA TYR A 184 -57.06 26.76 -5.83
C TYR A 184 -57.01 27.91 -4.83
N ASP A 185 -58.19 28.31 -4.38
CA ASP A 185 -58.35 29.24 -3.26
C ASP A 185 -58.35 28.45 -1.93
N LEU A 186 -57.48 28.83 -0.99
CA LEU A 186 -57.36 28.15 0.34
C LEU A 186 -58.59 28.34 1.23
N SER A 187 -59.55 29.24 0.85
CA SER A 187 -60.81 29.38 1.52
C SER A 187 -61.79 28.20 1.22
N GLU A 188 -61.54 27.50 0.09
CA GLU A 188 -62.33 26.34 -0.31
C GLU A 188 -61.80 25.05 0.32
N GLU A 189 -62.63 23.99 0.36
CA GLU A 189 -62.17 22.69 0.83
C GLU A 189 -61.47 21.95 -0.33
N ILE A 190 -60.15 21.74 -0.17
CA ILE A 190 -59.29 21.06 -1.17
C ILE A 190 -59.13 19.60 -0.75
N ILE A 191 -59.65 18.67 -1.58
CA ILE A 191 -59.57 17.23 -1.33
C ILE A 191 -58.56 16.64 -2.33
N LEU A 192 -57.43 16.08 -1.83
CA LEU A 192 -56.40 15.43 -2.58
C LEU A 192 -56.40 13.90 -2.40
N GLU A 193 -56.06 13.19 -3.48
CA GLU A 193 -56.03 11.74 -3.49
C GLU A 193 -54.79 11.21 -2.73
N LYS A 194 -54.97 10.41 -1.68
CA LYS A 194 -53.92 9.88 -0.80
C LYS A 194 -52.80 9.12 -1.55
N ASN A 195 -53.15 8.42 -2.63
CA ASN A 195 -52.20 7.52 -3.35
C ASN A 195 -51.55 8.16 -4.57
N LYS A 196 -51.93 9.38 -4.93
CA LYS A 196 -51.40 10.15 -6.03
C LYS A 196 -50.27 11.07 -5.56
N LYS A 197 -49.26 11.28 -6.42
CA LYS A 197 -48.21 12.25 -6.17
C LYS A 197 -48.73 13.65 -6.51
N HIS A 198 -48.53 14.60 -5.59
CA HIS A 198 -48.97 15.99 -5.76
C HIS A 198 -47.80 16.94 -5.71
N ASN A 199 -47.89 18.02 -6.45
CA ASN A 199 -47.01 19.19 -6.39
C ASN A 199 -47.80 20.36 -5.84
N ILE A 200 -47.34 21.01 -4.76
CA ILE A 200 -48.04 22.10 -4.10
C ILE A 200 -47.11 23.32 -4.07
N GLU A 201 -47.51 24.40 -4.74
CA GLU A 201 -46.82 25.67 -4.81
C GLU A 201 -47.72 26.77 -4.21
N ILE A 202 -47.20 27.59 -3.29
CA ILE A 202 -47.93 28.73 -2.71
C ILE A 202 -47.74 29.93 -3.63
N VAL A 203 -48.81 30.65 -3.95
CA VAL A 203 -48.75 31.93 -4.66
C VAL A 203 -48.40 33.02 -3.63
N ILE A 204 -47.19 33.51 -3.68
CA ILE A 204 -46.68 34.54 -2.77
C ILE A 204 -47.12 35.91 -3.23
N ASP A 205 -46.91 36.24 -4.50
CA ASP A 205 -47.30 37.54 -5.07
C ASP A 205 -47.58 37.42 -6.59
N ARG A 206 -48.37 38.39 -7.10
CA ARG A 206 -48.65 38.53 -8.53
C ARG A 206 -48.20 39.95 -8.96
N LEU A 207 -47.23 39.97 -9.81
CA LEU A 207 -46.55 41.22 -10.16
C LEU A 207 -46.57 41.48 -11.68
N VAL A 208 -46.43 42.73 -12.02
CA VAL A 208 -46.18 43.14 -13.41
C VAL A 208 -44.84 43.85 -13.46
N ILE A 209 -43.96 43.46 -14.32
CA ILE A 209 -42.64 44.05 -14.43
C ILE A 209 -42.75 45.54 -14.84
N LYS A 210 -42.22 46.45 -13.95
CA LYS A 210 -42.22 47.92 -14.08
C LYS A 210 -40.93 48.46 -13.48
N GLU A 211 -40.54 49.68 -13.83
CA GLU A 211 -39.30 50.30 -13.36
C GLU A 211 -39.14 50.37 -11.81
N ASN A 212 -40.21 50.42 -11.05
CA ASN A 212 -40.20 50.60 -9.59
C ASN A 212 -40.63 49.36 -8.79
N ILE A 213 -40.49 48.13 -9.36
CA ILE A 213 -40.99 46.92 -8.72
C ILE A 213 -39.95 46.16 -7.90
N ARG A 214 -38.69 46.59 -7.98
CA ARG A 214 -37.52 45.89 -7.42
C ARG A 214 -37.68 45.47 -5.93
N SER A 215 -38.03 46.40 -5.07
CA SER A 215 -38.18 46.08 -3.62
C SER A 215 -39.26 45.03 -3.36
N ARG A 216 -40.41 45.17 -4.01
CA ARG A 216 -41.53 44.21 -3.83
C ARG A 216 -41.22 42.83 -4.42
N LEU A 217 -40.53 42.83 -5.56
CA LEU A 217 -40.06 41.55 -6.16
C LEU A 217 -39.04 40.88 -5.28
N TYR A 218 -38.07 41.64 -4.71
CA TYR A 218 -37.06 41.15 -3.77
C TYR A 218 -37.73 40.49 -2.55
N GLU A 219 -38.64 41.22 -1.88
CA GLU A 219 -39.40 40.72 -0.71
C GLU A 219 -40.20 39.46 -1.04
N ALA A 220 -40.84 39.42 -2.18
CA ALA A 220 -41.61 38.25 -2.61
C ALA A 220 -40.69 37.04 -2.88
N ILE A 221 -39.54 37.21 -3.50
CA ILE A 221 -38.56 36.15 -3.72
C ILE A 221 -37.96 35.67 -2.39
N GLU A 222 -37.57 36.58 -1.51
CA GLU A 222 -37.05 36.30 -0.15
C GLU A 222 -38.06 35.49 0.68
N LEU A 223 -39.34 35.88 0.66
CA LEU A 223 -40.37 35.12 1.36
C LEU A 223 -40.60 33.72 0.72
N ALA A 224 -40.58 33.66 -0.64
CA ALA A 224 -40.73 32.38 -1.33
C ALA A 224 -39.62 31.41 -1.01
N THR A 225 -38.35 31.87 -1.04
CA THR A 225 -37.18 31.04 -0.75
C THR A 225 -37.12 30.62 0.73
N LYS A 226 -37.54 31.49 1.63
CA LYS A 226 -37.62 31.16 3.06
C LYS A 226 -38.61 30.05 3.36
N LEU A 227 -39.79 30.05 2.74
CA LEU A 227 -40.83 29.04 2.89
C LEU A 227 -40.47 27.68 2.28
N SER A 228 -39.87 27.71 1.09
CA SER A 228 -39.48 26.52 0.33
C SER A 228 -38.07 26.01 0.65
N LYS A 229 -37.41 26.52 1.68
CA LYS A 229 -36.02 26.18 2.06
C LYS A 229 -35.02 26.46 0.94
N GLY A 230 -35.21 27.56 0.21
CA GLY A 230 -34.26 28.09 -0.74
C GLY A 230 -34.70 28.01 -2.21
N LYS A 231 -35.92 27.56 -2.54
CA LYS A 231 -36.40 27.50 -3.92
C LYS A 231 -37.48 28.55 -4.21
N VAL A 232 -37.52 29.10 -5.41
CA VAL A 232 -38.58 29.96 -5.90
C VAL A 232 -38.90 29.59 -7.35
N VAL A 233 -40.19 29.66 -7.69
CA VAL A 233 -40.69 29.44 -9.07
C VAL A 233 -41.36 30.73 -9.54
N ILE A 234 -40.92 31.27 -10.66
CA ILE A 234 -41.55 32.39 -11.32
C ILE A 234 -42.36 31.88 -12.49
N ASP A 235 -43.66 31.94 -12.34
CA ASP A 235 -44.62 31.58 -13.39
C ASP A 235 -44.88 32.82 -14.29
N VAL A 236 -44.28 32.81 -15.45
CA VAL A 236 -44.39 33.88 -16.45
C VAL A 236 -45.63 33.59 -17.32
N ILE A 237 -46.63 34.45 -17.22
CA ILE A 237 -47.90 34.23 -17.93
C ILE A 237 -47.68 34.26 -19.41
N GLY A 238 -47.83 33.11 -20.10
CA GLY A 238 -47.61 32.95 -21.51
C GLY A 238 -46.25 32.45 -21.93
N ALA A 239 -45.37 32.09 -20.99
CA ALA A 239 -44.07 31.46 -21.18
C ALA A 239 -43.82 30.35 -20.19
N ASP A 240 -42.66 29.67 -20.27
CA ASP A 240 -42.30 28.60 -19.33
C ASP A 240 -41.99 29.15 -17.92
N LYS A 241 -42.20 28.34 -16.89
CA LYS A 241 -41.84 28.66 -15.53
C LYS A 241 -40.32 28.76 -15.36
N ILE A 242 -39.83 29.77 -14.67
CA ILE A 242 -38.42 29.94 -14.33
C ILE A 242 -38.23 29.45 -12.88
N ILE A 243 -37.42 28.42 -12.70
CA ILE A 243 -37.12 27.88 -11.37
C ILE A 243 -35.75 28.35 -10.97
N MET A 244 -35.65 28.96 -9.78
CA MET A 244 -34.40 29.47 -9.22
C MET A 244 -34.25 28.96 -7.78
N SER A 245 -33.00 28.88 -7.29
CA SER A 245 -32.71 28.38 -5.95
C SER A 245 -31.50 29.08 -5.31
N GLU A 246 -31.59 29.38 -4.02
CA GLU A 246 -30.45 29.79 -3.19
C GLU A 246 -29.44 28.66 -2.96
N LYS A 247 -29.86 27.40 -3.14
CA LYS A 247 -29.02 26.20 -3.04
C LYS A 247 -28.81 25.63 -4.43
N TYR A 248 -27.73 24.86 -4.58
CA TYR A 248 -27.53 24.05 -5.75
C TYR A 248 -28.66 23.03 -5.87
N ALA A 249 -29.69 23.31 -6.61
CA ALA A 249 -30.86 22.46 -6.75
C ALA A 249 -31.24 22.24 -8.21
N CYS A 250 -31.68 21.01 -8.54
CA CYS A 250 -32.17 20.69 -9.86
C CYS A 250 -33.57 21.28 -10.04
N PRO A 251 -33.86 21.94 -11.17
CA PRO A 251 -35.19 22.43 -11.46
C PRO A 251 -36.22 21.33 -11.78
N HIS A 252 -35.78 20.11 -12.13
CA HIS A 252 -36.64 19.02 -12.60
C HIS A 252 -36.82 17.86 -11.61
N CYS A 253 -36.04 17.84 -10.51
CA CYS A 253 -36.19 16.81 -9.46
C CYS A 253 -35.74 17.36 -8.08
N ASP A 254 -35.87 16.53 -7.02
CA ASP A 254 -35.56 16.92 -5.64
C ASP A 254 -34.07 16.92 -5.30
N PHE A 255 -33.20 16.64 -6.30
CA PHE A 255 -31.76 16.67 -6.08
C PHE A 255 -31.29 18.08 -5.74
N SER A 256 -30.63 18.21 -4.59
CA SER A 256 -30.02 19.46 -4.14
C SER A 256 -28.74 19.20 -3.38
N LEU A 257 -27.77 20.11 -3.52
CA LEU A 257 -26.52 20.11 -2.77
C LEU A 257 -26.47 21.37 -1.88
N PRO A 258 -25.92 21.25 -0.67
CA PRO A 258 -25.56 22.43 0.12
C PRO A 258 -24.45 23.23 -0.55
N GLU A 259 -24.07 24.37 0.02
CA GLU A 259 -22.92 25.13 -0.40
C GLU A 259 -21.67 24.25 -0.46
N LEU A 260 -20.90 24.35 -1.54
CA LEU A 260 -19.75 23.49 -1.75
C LEU A 260 -18.60 23.88 -0.80
N GLU A 261 -18.27 22.97 0.11
CA GLU A 261 -17.17 23.11 1.06
C GLU A 261 -16.10 22.03 0.83
N PRO A 262 -14.80 22.32 1.10
CA PRO A 262 -13.73 21.33 0.94
C PRO A 262 -13.94 20.04 1.75
N ARG A 263 -14.62 20.09 2.89
CA ARG A 263 -14.92 18.91 3.72
C ARG A 263 -15.86 17.91 3.05
N MET A 264 -16.69 18.36 2.11
CA MET A 264 -17.62 17.50 1.37
C MET A 264 -16.88 16.56 0.41
N PHE A 265 -15.72 16.98 -0.11
CA PHE A 265 -14.88 16.17 -0.99
C PHE A 265 -13.90 15.27 -0.24
N SER A 266 -14.03 15.15 1.09
CA SER A 266 -13.19 14.31 1.92
C SER A 266 -13.84 12.96 2.18
N PHE A 267 -13.21 11.88 1.74
CA PHE A 267 -13.64 10.53 2.10
C PHE A 267 -13.31 10.15 3.56
N ASN A 268 -12.59 11.00 4.30
CA ASN A 268 -12.32 10.84 5.72
C ASN A 268 -13.33 11.58 6.61
N ALA A 269 -14.19 12.42 6.01
CA ALA A 269 -15.22 13.17 6.72
C ALA A 269 -16.61 12.56 6.45
N PRO A 270 -17.49 12.47 7.46
CA PRO A 270 -18.83 11.87 7.31
C PRO A 270 -19.69 12.50 6.21
N TYR A 271 -19.47 13.79 5.94
CA TYR A 271 -20.24 14.55 4.94
C TYR A 271 -20.01 14.14 3.49
N GLY A 272 -18.82 13.64 3.19
CA GLY A 272 -18.44 13.26 1.81
C GLY A 272 -18.23 11.77 1.63
N ALA A 273 -17.94 11.05 2.71
CA ALA A 273 -17.65 9.62 2.66
C ALA A 273 -18.87 8.81 2.26
N CYS A 274 -18.68 7.78 1.44
CA CYS A 274 -19.69 6.77 1.18
C CYS A 274 -20.17 6.16 2.49
N GLU A 275 -21.47 6.14 2.72
CA GLU A 275 -22.09 5.66 3.97
C GLU A 275 -21.85 4.18 4.19
N ASP A 276 -21.78 3.41 3.11
CA ASP A 276 -21.67 1.97 3.13
C ASP A 276 -20.27 1.49 3.52
N CYS A 277 -19.21 2.01 2.89
CA CYS A 277 -17.82 1.68 3.22
C CYS A 277 -17.12 2.68 4.14
N LYS A 278 -17.81 3.73 4.58
CA LYS A 278 -17.28 4.81 5.44
C LYS A 278 -15.96 5.39 4.92
N GLY A 279 -15.86 5.57 3.61
CA GLY A 279 -14.70 6.14 2.93
C GLY A 279 -13.54 5.20 2.68
N LEU A 280 -13.70 3.89 2.89
CA LEU A 280 -12.65 2.90 2.60
C LEU A 280 -12.56 2.54 1.12
N GLY A 281 -13.67 2.61 0.39
CA GLY A 281 -13.77 2.18 -1.02
C GLY A 281 -13.82 0.66 -1.20
N LEU A 282 -13.52 -0.09 -0.16
CA LEU A 282 -13.47 -1.55 -0.13
C LEU A 282 -14.36 -2.07 1.00
N LYS A 283 -14.85 -3.28 0.84
CA LYS A 283 -15.51 -4.06 1.88
C LYS A 283 -14.85 -5.42 2.01
N GLN A 284 -14.70 -5.87 3.23
CA GLN A 284 -14.34 -7.25 3.50
C GLN A 284 -15.60 -8.10 3.46
N LYS A 285 -15.59 -9.12 2.65
CA LYS A 285 -16.68 -10.10 2.54
C LYS A 285 -16.10 -11.50 2.57
N ILE A 286 -16.87 -12.42 3.15
CA ILE A 286 -16.52 -13.83 3.15
C ILE A 286 -16.69 -14.40 1.74
N ASP A 287 -15.63 -15.02 1.21
CA ASP A 287 -15.64 -15.65 -0.12
C ASP A 287 -16.08 -17.12 0.00
N ILE A 288 -17.10 -17.48 -0.77
CA ILE A 288 -17.63 -18.84 -0.82
C ILE A 288 -16.58 -19.83 -1.32
N ASP A 289 -15.75 -19.44 -2.29
CA ASP A 289 -14.70 -20.33 -2.83
C ASP A 289 -13.58 -20.59 -1.80
N LEU A 290 -13.41 -19.74 -0.79
CA LEU A 290 -12.52 -19.99 0.35
C LEU A 290 -13.16 -20.88 1.41
N ILE A 291 -14.49 -20.80 1.58
CA ILE A 291 -15.22 -21.69 2.47
C ILE A 291 -15.33 -23.10 1.84
N ILE A 292 -15.60 -23.18 0.54
CA ILE A 292 -15.75 -24.42 -0.24
C ILE A 292 -14.70 -24.47 -1.35
N PRO A 293 -13.43 -24.77 -1.02
CA PRO A 293 -12.35 -24.75 -2.00
C PRO A 293 -12.41 -25.91 -2.99
N ASP A 294 -12.96 -27.07 -2.57
CA ASP A 294 -13.16 -28.21 -3.44
C ASP A 294 -14.64 -28.62 -3.47
N LYS A 295 -15.29 -28.28 -4.57
CA LYS A 295 -16.70 -28.59 -4.81
C LYS A 295 -16.97 -30.07 -5.15
N ASN A 296 -15.92 -30.89 -5.33
CA ASN A 296 -16.07 -32.33 -5.53
C ASN A 296 -16.22 -33.10 -4.21
N LEU A 297 -15.90 -32.49 -3.08
CA LEU A 297 -16.13 -33.07 -1.76
C LEU A 297 -17.61 -32.96 -1.36
N SER A 298 -18.07 -33.89 -0.58
CA SER A 298 -19.38 -33.81 0.10
C SER A 298 -19.29 -32.96 1.38
N ILE A 299 -20.42 -32.56 1.93
CA ILE A 299 -20.49 -31.83 3.21
C ILE A 299 -19.83 -32.67 4.32
N LEU A 300 -20.11 -33.96 4.36
CA LEU A 300 -19.52 -34.89 5.35
C LEU A 300 -18.01 -35.09 5.15
N ASP A 301 -17.50 -35.06 3.92
CA ASP A 301 -16.07 -35.13 3.63
C ASP A 301 -15.34 -33.79 3.89
N GLY A 302 -16.02 -32.82 4.48
CA GLY A 302 -15.44 -31.52 4.88
C GLY A 302 -15.29 -30.53 3.73
N ALA A 303 -16.23 -30.51 2.80
CA ALA A 303 -16.28 -29.49 1.73
C ALA A 303 -16.30 -28.07 2.30
N ILE A 304 -17.03 -27.85 3.42
CA ILE A 304 -17.15 -26.54 4.09
C ILE A 304 -16.03 -26.41 5.14
N LYS A 305 -14.92 -25.81 4.79
CA LYS A 305 -13.73 -25.71 5.65
C LYS A 305 -13.90 -24.87 6.92
N ALA A 306 -14.91 -24.00 6.94
CA ALA A 306 -15.20 -23.14 8.09
C ALA A 306 -15.91 -23.83 9.24
N ILE A 307 -16.32 -25.08 9.06
CA ILE A 307 -16.99 -25.90 10.09
C ILE A 307 -16.27 -27.24 10.22
N ASN A 308 -16.20 -27.73 11.46
CA ASN A 308 -15.69 -29.08 11.72
C ASN A 308 -16.87 -29.99 12.02
N LEU A 309 -17.08 -30.99 11.17
CA LEU A 309 -18.14 -31.99 11.29
C LEU A 309 -17.61 -33.37 11.77
N ASP A 310 -16.32 -33.52 12.12
CA ASP A 310 -15.73 -34.81 12.54
C ASP A 310 -16.29 -35.28 13.88
N ASP A 311 -16.72 -34.36 14.75
CA ASP A 311 -17.35 -34.67 16.04
C ASP A 311 -18.87 -34.56 15.94
N THR A 312 -19.55 -35.70 15.79
CA THR A 312 -21.02 -35.80 15.72
C THR A 312 -21.73 -35.33 17.00
N GLY A 313 -21.02 -35.22 18.12
CA GLY A 313 -21.52 -34.63 19.37
C GLY A 313 -21.43 -33.10 19.44
N ASN A 314 -20.91 -32.44 18.41
CA ASN A 314 -20.77 -31.02 18.38
C ASN A 314 -22.11 -30.30 18.03
N ILE A 315 -22.36 -29.17 18.68
CA ILE A 315 -23.55 -28.32 18.44
C ILE A 315 -23.66 -27.94 16.95
N ILE A 316 -22.53 -27.65 16.30
CA ILE A 316 -22.50 -27.26 14.88
C ILE A 316 -22.94 -28.42 13.99
N TYR A 317 -22.45 -29.67 14.27
CA TYR A 317 -22.90 -30.84 13.53
C TYR A 317 -24.40 -31.02 13.68
N THR A 318 -24.94 -30.95 14.92
CA THR A 318 -26.36 -31.12 15.19
C THR A 318 -27.20 -30.06 14.45
N GLN A 319 -26.74 -28.82 14.36
CA GLN A 319 -27.42 -27.77 13.62
C GLN A 319 -27.46 -28.07 12.11
N ILE A 320 -26.30 -28.37 11.52
CA ILE A 320 -26.20 -28.69 10.08
C ILE A 320 -27.02 -29.92 9.73
N ASP A 321 -26.91 -30.99 10.48
CA ASP A 321 -27.70 -32.23 10.29
C ASP A 321 -29.21 -31.96 10.36
N THR A 322 -29.67 -31.19 11.33
CA THR A 322 -31.09 -30.84 11.48
C THR A 322 -31.56 -29.99 10.29
N VAL A 323 -30.79 -29.00 9.86
CA VAL A 323 -31.10 -28.16 8.67
C VAL A 323 -31.16 -29.02 7.42
N CYS A 324 -30.15 -29.91 7.23
CA CYS A 324 -30.11 -30.78 6.06
C CYS A 324 -31.32 -31.72 6.01
N LYS A 325 -31.73 -32.26 7.15
CA LYS A 325 -32.98 -33.09 7.27
C LYS A 325 -34.25 -32.31 7.00
N PHE A 326 -34.30 -31.06 7.45
CA PHE A 326 -35.52 -30.22 7.30
C PHE A 326 -35.74 -29.82 5.83
N TYR A 327 -34.65 -29.48 5.10
CA TYR A 327 -34.69 -29.05 3.70
C TYR A 327 -34.40 -30.17 2.69
N ASP A 328 -34.32 -31.43 3.14
CA ASP A 328 -34.01 -32.59 2.30
C ASP A 328 -32.72 -32.36 1.50
N ILE A 329 -31.60 -32.04 2.21
CA ILE A 329 -30.27 -31.85 1.68
C ILE A 329 -29.46 -33.11 1.97
N ASP A 330 -28.99 -33.77 0.92
CA ASP A 330 -28.11 -34.95 1.06
C ASP A 330 -26.67 -34.49 1.33
N MET A 331 -26.15 -34.80 2.52
CA MET A 331 -24.81 -34.45 2.94
C MET A 331 -23.71 -35.32 2.34
N THR A 332 -24.06 -36.40 1.63
CA THR A 332 -23.11 -37.38 1.10
C THR A 332 -22.70 -37.10 -0.35
N ILE A 333 -23.48 -36.30 -1.07
CA ILE A 333 -23.18 -35.95 -2.46
C ILE A 333 -22.20 -34.77 -2.57
N PRO A 334 -21.40 -34.69 -3.64
CA PRO A 334 -20.53 -33.55 -3.89
C PRO A 334 -21.28 -32.22 -3.94
N VAL A 335 -20.71 -31.16 -3.34
CA VAL A 335 -21.37 -29.85 -3.26
C VAL A 335 -21.71 -29.30 -4.66
N LYS A 336 -20.93 -29.62 -5.71
CA LYS A 336 -21.25 -29.23 -7.10
C LYS A 336 -22.57 -29.80 -7.64
N GLU A 337 -23.08 -30.88 -7.05
CA GLU A 337 -24.31 -31.56 -7.45
C GLU A 337 -25.53 -31.09 -6.64
N LEU A 338 -25.28 -30.34 -5.55
CA LEU A 338 -26.36 -29.73 -4.75
C LEU A 338 -27.03 -28.60 -5.53
N PRO A 339 -28.37 -28.51 -5.50
CA PRO A 339 -29.09 -27.34 -6.01
C PRO A 339 -28.61 -26.06 -5.31
N LYS A 340 -28.44 -24.99 -6.07
CA LYS A 340 -27.94 -23.70 -5.55
C LYS A 340 -28.80 -23.19 -4.38
N GLU A 341 -30.11 -23.32 -4.47
CA GLU A 341 -31.04 -22.88 -3.41
C GLU A 341 -30.79 -23.62 -2.08
N LYS A 342 -30.51 -24.92 -2.13
CA LYS A 342 -30.17 -25.73 -0.96
C LYS A 342 -28.81 -25.36 -0.37
N LEU A 343 -27.83 -25.08 -1.21
CA LEU A 343 -26.51 -24.60 -0.79
C LEU A 343 -26.64 -23.22 -0.15
N ASP A 344 -27.44 -22.32 -0.72
CA ASP A 344 -27.63 -20.97 -0.21
C ASP A 344 -28.27 -20.99 1.20
N ILE A 345 -29.15 -21.92 1.50
CA ILE A 345 -29.70 -22.12 2.86
C ILE A 345 -28.58 -22.45 3.85
N LEU A 346 -27.68 -23.35 3.50
CA LEU A 346 -26.55 -23.71 4.37
C LEU A 346 -25.58 -22.55 4.60
N LEU A 347 -25.37 -21.75 3.57
CA LEU A 347 -24.43 -20.63 3.62
C LEU A 347 -25.02 -19.37 4.27
N TYR A 348 -26.27 -19.02 3.96
CA TYR A 348 -26.88 -17.73 4.36
C TYR A 348 -27.99 -17.85 5.39
N GLY A 349 -28.49 -19.06 5.64
CA GLY A 349 -29.50 -19.31 6.68
C GLY A 349 -30.86 -19.79 6.17
N SER A 350 -31.69 -20.22 7.11
CA SER A 350 -33.02 -20.76 6.83
C SER A 350 -34.03 -19.65 6.55
N LEU A 351 -35.06 -19.99 5.76
CA LEU A 351 -36.20 -19.09 5.48
C LEU A 351 -37.30 -19.19 6.57
N GLU A 352 -37.30 -20.27 7.33
CA GLU A 352 -38.27 -20.56 8.36
C GLU A 352 -37.60 -21.02 9.66
N PRO A 353 -38.26 -20.83 10.84
CA PRO A 353 -37.72 -21.31 12.11
C PRO A 353 -37.70 -22.84 12.17
N ILE A 354 -36.55 -23.40 12.54
CA ILE A 354 -36.32 -24.85 12.66
C ILE A 354 -36.22 -25.22 14.14
N GLU A 355 -36.78 -26.38 14.48
CA GLU A 355 -36.67 -26.93 15.83
C GLU A 355 -35.37 -27.75 15.96
N PHE A 356 -34.42 -27.25 16.76
CA PHE A 356 -33.17 -27.90 17.06
C PHE A 356 -33.24 -28.68 18.36
N LYS A 357 -32.77 -29.94 18.34
CA LYS A 357 -32.65 -30.81 19.51
C LYS A 357 -31.19 -30.95 19.88
N PHE A 358 -30.74 -30.28 20.94
CA PHE A 358 -29.39 -30.41 21.45
C PHE A 358 -29.34 -31.41 22.61
N VAL A 359 -28.41 -32.38 22.55
CA VAL A 359 -28.15 -33.35 23.59
C VAL A 359 -26.75 -33.06 24.18
N SER A 360 -26.67 -32.71 25.46
CA SER A 360 -25.40 -32.53 26.15
C SER A 360 -24.65 -33.83 26.35
N LYS A 361 -23.33 -33.78 26.56
CA LYS A 361 -22.51 -34.93 26.91
C LYS A 361 -22.99 -35.65 28.21
N THR A 362 -23.78 -34.96 29.05
CA THR A 362 -24.39 -35.48 30.27
C THR A 362 -25.81 -36.02 30.06
N GLY A 363 -26.30 -36.08 28.81
CA GLY A 363 -27.63 -36.62 28.48
C GLY A 363 -28.78 -35.64 28.61
N ASN A 364 -28.54 -34.40 28.99
CA ASN A 364 -29.61 -33.36 29.07
C ASN A 364 -30.03 -32.94 27.66
N VAL A 365 -31.36 -32.94 27.39
CA VAL A 365 -31.95 -32.58 26.13
C VAL A 365 -32.53 -31.17 26.23
N ARG A 366 -32.16 -30.32 25.29
CA ARG A 366 -32.70 -28.96 25.12
C ARG A 366 -33.30 -28.80 23.72
N TYR A 367 -34.51 -28.28 23.64
CA TYR A 367 -35.16 -27.90 22.38
C TYR A 367 -35.08 -26.38 22.22
N SER A 368 -34.79 -25.93 21.02
CA SER A 368 -34.82 -24.50 20.65
C SER A 368 -35.44 -24.39 19.25
N LYS A 369 -36.38 -23.45 19.07
CA LYS A 369 -36.96 -23.16 17.76
C LYS A 369 -36.44 -21.79 17.31
N ASP A 370 -35.50 -21.81 16.39
CA ASP A 370 -34.79 -20.63 15.96
C ASP A 370 -34.54 -20.64 14.42
N MET A 371 -34.26 -19.47 13.86
CA MET A 371 -33.78 -19.39 12.50
C MET A 371 -32.33 -19.91 12.45
N TYR A 372 -32.02 -20.75 11.46
CA TYR A 372 -30.64 -21.10 11.20
C TYR A 372 -29.91 -19.93 10.55
N GLU A 373 -28.85 -19.46 11.19
CA GLU A 373 -28.13 -18.24 10.79
C GLU A 373 -27.37 -18.39 9.46
N GLY A 374 -26.93 -19.60 9.11
CA GLY A 374 -26.03 -19.84 7.98
C GLY A 374 -24.55 -19.68 8.34
N VAL A 375 -23.68 -20.37 7.59
CA VAL A 375 -22.24 -20.38 7.86
C VAL A 375 -21.62 -18.98 7.68
N ILE A 376 -21.98 -18.29 6.60
CA ILE A 376 -21.42 -16.96 6.27
C ILE A 376 -21.85 -15.91 7.30
N ASN A 377 -23.14 -15.80 7.57
CA ASN A 377 -23.66 -14.83 8.54
C ASN A 377 -23.10 -15.09 9.94
N ASN A 378 -22.94 -16.36 10.33
CA ASN A 378 -22.32 -16.73 11.61
C ASN A 378 -20.86 -16.27 11.71
N LEU A 379 -20.08 -16.46 10.65
CA LEU A 379 -18.69 -16.01 10.60
C LEU A 379 -18.60 -14.48 10.62
N GLU A 380 -19.44 -13.77 9.86
CA GLU A 380 -19.47 -12.30 9.84
C GLU A 380 -19.83 -11.72 11.22
N ARG A 381 -20.86 -12.24 11.87
CA ARG A 381 -21.22 -11.84 13.22
C ARG A 381 -20.11 -12.12 14.22
N ARG A 382 -19.53 -13.33 14.19
CA ARG A 382 -18.41 -13.70 15.08
C ARG A 382 -17.19 -12.84 14.84
N TYR A 383 -16.89 -12.42 13.62
CA TYR A 383 -15.78 -11.53 13.32
C TYR A 383 -15.91 -10.18 14.01
N ILE A 384 -17.14 -9.65 14.07
CA ILE A 384 -17.44 -8.37 14.72
C ILE A 384 -17.45 -8.50 16.25
N GLU A 385 -18.07 -9.54 16.79
CA GLU A 385 -18.32 -9.68 18.23
C GLU A 385 -17.15 -10.27 19.02
N THR A 386 -16.26 -11.02 18.36
CA THR A 386 -15.20 -11.75 19.08
C THR A 386 -14.14 -10.82 19.67
N LYS A 387 -13.77 -11.10 20.91
CA LYS A 387 -12.60 -10.49 21.59
C LYS A 387 -11.33 -11.33 21.43
N SER A 388 -11.43 -12.55 20.87
CA SER A 388 -10.31 -13.44 20.66
C SER A 388 -9.58 -13.11 19.36
N THR A 389 -8.30 -12.75 19.47
CA THR A 389 -7.42 -12.50 18.32
C THR A 389 -7.29 -13.73 17.44
N TRP A 390 -7.18 -14.93 18.04
CA TRP A 390 -7.09 -16.20 17.30
C TRP A 390 -8.34 -16.48 16.44
N ILE A 391 -9.55 -16.25 16.99
CA ILE A 391 -10.80 -16.47 16.22
C ILE A 391 -10.88 -15.44 15.08
N ARG A 392 -10.48 -14.19 15.34
CA ARG A 392 -10.49 -13.14 14.31
C ARG A 392 -9.52 -13.48 13.18
N GLU A 393 -8.27 -13.84 13.50
CA GLU A 393 -7.27 -14.28 12.53
C GLU A 393 -7.72 -15.52 11.74
N TRP A 394 -8.40 -16.46 12.41
CA TRP A 394 -8.95 -17.63 11.73
C TRP A 394 -10.05 -17.27 10.73
N ILE A 395 -10.96 -16.35 11.06
CA ILE A 395 -12.02 -15.89 10.15
C ILE A 395 -11.41 -15.07 9.00
N GLU A 396 -10.36 -14.28 9.25
CA GLU A 396 -9.65 -13.50 8.22
C GLU A 396 -9.14 -14.37 7.05
N HIS A 397 -8.90 -15.66 7.27
CA HIS A 397 -8.54 -16.58 6.19
C HIS A 397 -9.66 -16.80 5.15
N TYR A 398 -10.89 -16.46 5.48
CA TYR A 398 -12.06 -16.57 4.59
C TYR A 398 -12.54 -15.23 4.05
N LEU A 399 -11.92 -14.12 4.48
CA LEU A 399 -12.25 -12.78 4.02
C LEU A 399 -11.46 -12.41 2.76
N VAL A 400 -12.16 -11.77 1.82
CA VAL A 400 -11.58 -11.17 0.62
C VAL A 400 -12.01 -9.70 0.57
N GLU A 401 -11.07 -8.84 0.20
CA GLU A 401 -11.37 -7.44 -0.06
C GLU A 401 -11.96 -7.30 -1.46
N MET A 402 -13.12 -6.66 -1.54
CA MET A 402 -13.79 -6.35 -2.79
C MET A 402 -14.20 -4.88 -2.83
N GLU A 403 -14.35 -4.35 -4.02
CA GLU A 403 -14.84 -2.99 -4.18
C GLU A 403 -16.20 -2.81 -3.52
N CYS A 404 -16.40 -1.67 -2.89
CA CYS A 404 -17.68 -1.32 -2.29
C CYS A 404 -18.77 -1.29 -3.38
N PRO A 405 -19.87 -2.05 -3.23
CA PRO A 405 -20.92 -2.13 -4.25
C PRO A 405 -21.67 -0.82 -4.45
N THR A 406 -21.63 0.09 -3.48
CA THR A 406 -22.32 1.38 -3.53
C THR A 406 -21.47 2.44 -4.24
N CYS A 407 -20.21 2.61 -3.84
CA CYS A 407 -19.37 3.68 -4.37
C CYS A 407 -18.39 3.22 -5.46
N HIS A 408 -18.34 1.92 -5.78
CA HIS A 408 -17.44 1.36 -6.80
C HIS A 408 -15.99 1.87 -6.67
N GLY A 409 -15.46 1.86 -5.44
CA GLY A 409 -14.09 2.28 -5.15
C GLY A 409 -13.88 3.80 -5.02
N SER A 410 -14.86 4.64 -5.34
CA SER A 410 -14.70 6.11 -5.29
C SER A 410 -14.54 6.67 -3.88
N ARG A 411 -14.96 5.93 -2.84
CA ARG A 411 -14.93 6.32 -1.42
C ARG A 411 -15.88 7.47 -1.05
N LEU A 412 -16.48 8.14 -2.02
CA LEU A 412 -17.35 9.31 -1.86
C LEU A 412 -18.81 8.96 -2.16
N GLN A 413 -19.71 9.82 -1.71
CA GLN A 413 -21.13 9.75 -2.06
C GLN A 413 -21.35 10.18 -3.51
N ASP A 414 -22.34 9.61 -4.20
CA ASP A 414 -22.66 9.92 -5.60
C ASP A 414 -23.03 11.38 -5.80
N SER A 415 -23.68 12.00 -4.80
CA SER A 415 -24.02 13.43 -4.81
C SER A 415 -22.76 14.31 -4.95
N ILE A 416 -21.66 13.94 -4.33
CA ILE A 416 -20.38 14.66 -4.40
C ILE A 416 -19.69 14.43 -5.74
N LEU A 417 -19.81 13.22 -6.30
CA LEU A 417 -19.26 12.88 -7.60
C LEU A 417 -19.97 13.60 -8.76
N SER A 418 -21.13 14.19 -8.50
CA SER A 418 -21.85 15.02 -9.47
C SER A 418 -21.20 16.39 -9.71
N VAL A 419 -20.21 16.80 -8.89
CA VAL A 419 -19.50 18.06 -9.06
C VAL A 419 -18.30 17.86 -9.99
N LEU A 420 -18.24 18.67 -11.06
CA LEU A 420 -17.21 18.57 -12.08
C LEU A 420 -16.33 19.82 -12.12
N VAL A 421 -15.04 19.64 -12.40
CA VAL A 421 -14.11 20.67 -12.84
C VAL A 421 -13.71 20.35 -14.27
N GLY A 422 -14.12 21.21 -15.20
CA GLY A 422 -14.12 20.85 -16.62
C GLY A 422 -15.07 19.70 -16.91
N THR A 423 -14.54 18.54 -17.27
CA THR A 423 -15.33 17.34 -17.63
C THR A 423 -15.16 16.19 -16.64
N LYS A 424 -14.46 16.40 -15.53
CA LYS A 424 -14.07 15.34 -14.59
C LYS A 424 -14.55 15.63 -13.19
N ASN A 425 -15.05 14.58 -12.49
CA ASN A 425 -15.22 14.63 -11.05
C ASN A 425 -13.89 14.35 -10.33
N ILE A 426 -13.87 14.58 -9.02
CA ILE A 426 -12.63 14.45 -8.22
C ILE A 426 -12.06 13.01 -8.25
N TYR A 427 -12.91 11.98 -8.28
CA TYR A 427 -12.46 10.58 -8.32
C TYR A 427 -11.90 10.22 -9.69
N GLU A 428 -12.60 10.56 -10.78
CA GLU A 428 -12.10 10.34 -12.13
C GLU A 428 -10.75 11.02 -12.36
N LEU A 429 -10.59 12.25 -11.85
CA LEU A 429 -9.33 12.98 -11.94
C LEU A 429 -8.22 12.26 -11.17
N THR A 430 -8.49 11.82 -9.94
CA THR A 430 -7.48 11.11 -9.12
C THR A 430 -7.14 9.70 -9.61
N CYS A 431 -8.01 9.08 -10.43
CA CYS A 431 -7.76 7.80 -11.09
C CYS A 431 -6.87 7.91 -12.34
N MET A 432 -6.68 9.12 -12.85
CA MET A 432 -5.72 9.35 -13.95
C MET A 432 -4.28 9.22 -13.45
N SER A 433 -3.34 8.96 -14.36
CA SER A 433 -1.92 9.01 -14.01
C SER A 433 -1.49 10.44 -13.64
N ILE A 434 -0.48 10.57 -12.82
CA ILE A 434 0.08 11.88 -12.42
C ILE A 434 0.39 12.74 -13.64
N LYS A 435 0.95 12.13 -14.69
CA LYS A 435 1.23 12.81 -15.95
C LYS A 435 -0.04 13.28 -16.66
N ASP A 436 -1.05 12.39 -16.75
CA ASP A 436 -2.30 12.73 -17.42
C ASP A 436 -3.06 13.84 -16.66
N ILE A 437 -3.01 13.85 -15.31
CA ILE A 437 -3.57 14.92 -14.49
C ILE A 437 -2.87 16.26 -14.79
N TYR A 438 -1.54 16.26 -14.82
CA TYR A 438 -0.73 17.44 -15.12
C TYR A 438 -1.06 18.02 -16.50
N ASP A 439 -1.14 17.15 -17.52
CA ASP A 439 -1.51 17.55 -18.88
C ASP A 439 -2.95 18.04 -18.98
N TYR A 440 -3.88 17.42 -18.23
CA TYR A 440 -5.29 17.84 -18.16
C TYR A 440 -5.42 19.23 -17.57
N LEU A 441 -4.80 19.50 -16.42
CA LEU A 441 -4.86 20.81 -15.76
C LEU A 441 -4.24 21.91 -16.60
N LYS A 442 -3.19 21.65 -17.37
CA LYS A 442 -2.59 22.63 -18.32
C LYS A 442 -3.50 22.96 -19.50
N LYS A 443 -4.35 22.03 -19.93
CA LYS A 443 -5.28 22.21 -21.06
C LYS A 443 -6.67 22.66 -20.61
N LEU A 444 -6.91 22.77 -19.32
CA LEU A 444 -8.22 23.11 -18.76
C LEU A 444 -8.62 24.52 -19.16
N LYS A 445 -9.78 24.64 -19.79
CA LYS A 445 -10.35 25.93 -20.16
C LYS A 445 -11.26 26.41 -19.05
N LEU A 446 -10.95 27.55 -18.47
CA LEU A 446 -11.67 28.17 -17.38
C LEU A 446 -12.21 29.52 -17.82
N SER A 447 -13.28 29.99 -17.18
CA SER A 447 -13.71 31.39 -17.33
C SER A 447 -12.68 32.33 -16.65
N LYS A 448 -12.68 33.61 -17.00
CA LYS A 448 -11.78 34.60 -16.39
C LYS A 448 -11.92 34.63 -14.84
N GLU A 449 -13.11 34.48 -14.32
CA GLU A 449 -13.41 34.44 -12.92
C GLU A 449 -12.85 33.16 -12.27
N GLN A 450 -13.10 32.00 -12.87
CA GLN A 450 -12.56 30.71 -12.39
C GLN A 450 -11.03 30.71 -12.42
N GLU A 451 -10.40 31.33 -13.45
CA GLU A 451 -8.93 31.49 -13.49
C GLU A 451 -8.41 32.31 -12.31
N GLN A 452 -9.04 33.45 -12.00
CA GLN A 452 -8.63 34.31 -10.88
C GLN A 452 -8.72 33.56 -9.53
N ILE A 453 -9.79 32.77 -9.32
CA ILE A 453 -10.01 32.01 -8.09
C ILE A 453 -9.03 30.84 -7.99
N SER A 454 -8.79 30.12 -9.10
CA SER A 454 -8.07 28.84 -9.06
C SER A 454 -6.58 28.92 -9.35
N ASN A 455 -6.07 30.04 -9.87
CA ASN A 455 -4.68 30.17 -10.34
C ASN A 455 -3.64 29.72 -9.30
N LEU A 456 -3.76 30.17 -8.06
CA LEU A 456 -2.82 29.79 -6.99
C LEU A 456 -2.94 28.29 -6.65
N ILE A 457 -4.17 27.77 -6.62
CA ILE A 457 -4.44 26.36 -6.31
C ILE A 457 -3.86 25.45 -7.40
N ILE A 458 -4.13 25.77 -8.66
CA ILE A 458 -3.63 24.99 -9.81
C ILE A 458 -2.10 25.07 -9.90
N LYS A 459 -1.51 26.22 -9.60
CA LYS A 459 -0.06 26.37 -9.55
C LYS A 459 0.58 25.46 -8.52
N GLU A 460 0.01 25.39 -7.30
CA GLU A 460 0.50 24.50 -6.24
C GLU A 460 0.32 23.02 -6.61
N ILE A 461 -0.82 22.65 -7.17
CA ILE A 461 -1.06 21.28 -7.66
C ILE A 461 -0.02 20.90 -8.72
N ASN A 462 0.15 21.75 -9.75
CA ASN A 462 1.10 21.49 -10.83
C ASN A 462 2.54 21.37 -10.32
N SER A 463 2.97 22.22 -9.39
CA SER A 463 4.29 22.15 -8.76
C SER A 463 4.51 20.79 -8.09
N ARG A 464 3.54 20.32 -7.29
CA ARG A 464 3.63 19.02 -6.60
C ARG A 464 3.59 17.84 -7.57
N LEU A 465 2.77 17.90 -8.62
CA LEU A 465 2.75 16.89 -9.68
C LEU A 465 4.08 16.84 -10.43
N GLU A 466 4.67 17.99 -10.73
CA GLU A 466 5.98 18.08 -11.40
C GLU A 466 7.10 17.43 -10.57
N PHE A 467 7.11 17.63 -9.24
CA PHE A 467 8.07 16.93 -8.39
C PHE A 467 7.89 15.40 -8.43
N LEU A 468 6.65 14.91 -8.44
CA LEU A 468 6.39 13.48 -8.58
C LEU A 468 6.85 12.93 -9.94
N ILE A 469 6.69 13.71 -11.02
CA ILE A 469 7.17 13.35 -12.35
C ILE A 469 8.71 13.31 -12.36
N ASN A 470 9.37 14.29 -11.75
CA ASN A 470 10.82 14.38 -11.70
C ASN A 470 11.48 13.23 -10.94
N VAL A 471 10.81 12.65 -9.93
CA VAL A 471 11.29 11.46 -9.23
C VAL A 471 10.85 10.13 -9.89
N GLY A 472 10.32 10.17 -11.12
CA GLY A 472 9.96 8.98 -11.89
C GLY A 472 8.66 8.28 -11.45
N LEU A 473 7.70 9.01 -10.85
CA LEU A 473 6.42 8.48 -10.40
C LEU A 473 5.24 8.90 -11.29
N GLU A 474 5.51 9.31 -12.52
CA GLU A 474 4.53 9.82 -13.48
C GLU A 474 3.38 8.85 -13.80
N TYR A 475 3.62 7.53 -13.64
CA TYR A 475 2.66 6.48 -13.93
C TYR A 475 1.67 6.19 -12.79
N LEU A 476 1.95 6.64 -11.56
CA LEU A 476 1.07 6.41 -10.42
C LEU A 476 -0.24 7.19 -10.58
N THR A 477 -1.30 6.67 -9.93
CA THR A 477 -2.56 7.38 -9.76
C THR A 477 -2.67 7.92 -8.34
N LEU A 478 -3.30 9.07 -8.17
CA LEU A 478 -3.46 9.69 -6.84
C LEU A 478 -4.47 8.92 -5.97
N SER A 479 -5.40 8.16 -6.57
CA SER A 479 -6.36 7.29 -5.88
C SER A 479 -5.73 6.01 -5.32
N ARG A 480 -4.53 5.62 -5.78
CA ARG A 480 -3.85 4.39 -5.35
C ARG A 480 -3.61 4.39 -3.85
N SER A 481 -3.95 3.28 -3.19
CA SER A 481 -3.71 3.11 -1.75
C SER A 481 -2.21 3.12 -1.43
N ALA A 482 -1.82 3.88 -0.41
CA ALA A 482 -0.43 3.96 0.05
C ALA A 482 0.11 2.60 0.54
N ALA A 483 -0.76 1.72 1.02
CA ALA A 483 -0.39 0.36 1.46
C ALA A 483 0.05 -0.57 0.31
N THR A 484 -0.28 -0.22 -0.94
CA THR A 484 0.10 -1.01 -2.14
C THR A 484 1.38 -0.52 -2.80
N LEU A 485 1.99 0.52 -2.28
CA LEU A 485 3.23 1.07 -2.83
C LEU A 485 4.42 0.17 -2.48
N SER A 486 5.36 0.04 -3.40
CA SER A 486 6.68 -0.52 -3.09
C SER A 486 7.46 0.41 -2.16
N GLY A 487 8.46 -0.12 -1.45
CA GLY A 487 9.32 0.70 -0.58
C GLY A 487 9.94 1.89 -1.30
N GLY A 488 10.46 1.67 -2.51
CA GLY A 488 11.04 2.73 -3.35
C GLY A 488 10.00 3.76 -3.83
N GLU A 489 8.78 3.35 -4.20
CA GLU A 489 7.71 4.29 -4.56
C GLU A 489 7.34 5.20 -3.38
N ALA A 490 7.16 4.61 -2.19
CA ALA A 490 6.82 5.35 -0.98
C ALA A 490 7.92 6.34 -0.58
N GLN A 491 9.18 5.93 -0.69
CA GLN A 491 10.33 6.77 -0.41
C GLN A 491 10.42 7.96 -1.38
N ARG A 492 10.24 7.72 -2.69
CA ARG A 492 10.23 8.79 -3.70
C ARG A 492 9.07 9.77 -3.54
N ILE A 493 7.90 9.31 -3.08
CA ILE A 493 6.80 10.21 -2.73
C ILE A 493 7.21 11.15 -1.61
N ARG A 494 7.86 10.65 -0.56
CA ARG A 494 8.38 11.51 0.52
C ARG A 494 9.45 12.48 0.03
N LEU A 495 10.37 11.98 -0.79
CA LEU A 495 11.39 12.82 -1.41
C LEU A 495 10.76 13.96 -2.21
N ALA A 496 9.79 13.67 -3.07
CA ALA A 496 9.05 14.68 -3.84
C ALA A 496 8.35 15.71 -2.94
N THR A 497 7.74 15.27 -1.83
CA THR A 497 7.11 16.16 -0.85
C THR A 497 8.13 17.08 -0.19
N GLN A 498 9.32 16.58 0.16
CA GLN A 498 10.39 17.39 0.75
C GLN A 498 11.01 18.39 -0.24
N ILE A 499 11.21 17.99 -1.49
CA ILE A 499 11.63 18.91 -2.56
C ILE A 499 10.61 20.04 -2.72
N GLY A 500 9.30 19.69 -2.68
CA GLY A 500 8.21 20.65 -2.76
C GLY A 500 8.17 21.68 -1.64
N SER A 501 8.69 21.35 -0.46
CA SER A 501 8.76 22.27 0.69
C SER A 501 9.74 23.42 0.50
N LYS A 502 10.71 23.28 -0.44
CA LYS A 502 11.79 24.25 -0.73
C LYS A 502 12.55 24.73 0.52
N LEU A 503 12.68 23.86 1.52
CA LEU A 503 13.46 24.17 2.72
C LEU A 503 14.95 24.32 2.34
N SER A 504 15.63 25.23 3.02
CA SER A 504 17.05 25.48 2.86
C SER A 504 17.79 25.38 4.19
N GLY A 505 19.07 25.04 4.14
CA GLY A 505 19.91 24.90 5.34
C GLY A 505 19.64 23.63 6.17
N VAL A 506 18.99 22.64 5.58
CA VAL A 506 18.62 21.36 6.20
C VAL A 506 19.63 20.28 5.85
N LEU A 507 19.84 19.34 6.76
CA LEU A 507 20.57 18.09 6.51
C LEU A 507 19.58 16.98 6.14
N TYR A 508 19.60 16.52 4.90
CA TYR A 508 18.80 15.36 4.47
C TYR A 508 19.67 14.10 4.51
N VAL A 509 19.12 13.04 5.09
CA VAL A 509 19.75 11.71 5.11
C VAL A 509 18.83 10.73 4.38
N LEU A 510 19.30 10.17 3.27
CA LEU A 510 18.53 9.30 2.38
C LEU A 510 19.14 7.90 2.34
N ASP A 511 18.24 6.88 2.33
CA ASP A 511 18.62 5.47 2.25
C ASP A 511 18.29 4.91 0.88
N GLU A 512 19.29 4.71 0.02
CA GLU A 512 19.20 4.08 -1.30
C GLU A 512 18.01 4.59 -2.16
N PRO A 513 17.90 5.89 -2.45
CA PRO A 513 16.76 6.46 -3.16
C PRO A 513 16.61 5.98 -4.61
N SER A 514 17.65 5.38 -5.22
CA SER A 514 17.65 4.81 -6.58
C SER A 514 16.97 3.45 -6.69
N ILE A 515 16.55 2.84 -5.57
CA ILE A 515 15.94 1.50 -5.55
C ILE A 515 14.74 1.38 -6.47
N GLY A 516 14.71 0.30 -7.27
CA GLY A 516 13.61 -0.03 -8.18
C GLY A 516 13.47 0.95 -9.34
N LEU A 517 14.46 1.81 -9.59
CA LEU A 517 14.53 2.68 -10.75
C LEU A 517 15.23 2.02 -11.93
N HIS A 518 14.64 2.22 -13.09
CA HIS A 518 15.36 1.99 -14.35
C HIS A 518 16.40 3.09 -14.54
N GLN A 519 17.55 2.78 -15.21
CA GLN A 519 18.63 3.75 -15.42
C GLN A 519 18.17 5.07 -16.06
N ARG A 520 17.16 5.02 -16.93
CA ARG A 520 16.53 6.22 -17.49
C ARG A 520 15.97 7.17 -16.43
N ASP A 521 15.34 6.62 -15.41
CA ASP A 521 14.65 7.40 -14.39
C ASP A 521 15.63 7.83 -13.28
N ASN A 522 16.76 7.10 -13.12
CA ASN A 522 17.80 7.42 -12.16
C ASN A 522 18.45 8.78 -12.41
N GLN A 523 18.67 9.17 -13.66
CA GLN A 523 19.21 10.48 -14.00
C GLN A 523 18.31 11.63 -13.55
N ARG A 524 16.98 11.46 -13.61
CA ARG A 524 16.00 12.45 -13.11
C ARG A 524 16.09 12.59 -11.60
N LEU A 525 16.24 11.47 -10.89
CA LEU A 525 16.44 11.48 -9.44
C LEU A 525 17.73 12.21 -9.07
N ILE A 526 18.86 11.91 -9.73
CA ILE A 526 20.15 12.59 -9.50
C ILE A 526 19.98 14.10 -9.68
N ASN A 527 19.33 14.54 -10.76
CA ASN A 527 19.08 15.96 -11.01
C ASN A 527 18.28 16.60 -9.88
N SER A 528 17.24 15.90 -9.37
CA SER A 528 16.43 16.38 -8.24
C SER A 528 17.24 16.49 -6.93
N LEU A 529 18.16 15.56 -6.67
CA LEU A 529 19.07 15.64 -5.52
C LEU A 529 20.05 16.83 -5.66
N LEU A 530 20.55 17.09 -6.87
CA LEU A 530 21.39 18.24 -7.15
C LEU A 530 20.63 19.56 -6.98
N GLU A 531 19.38 19.64 -7.42
CA GLU A 531 18.51 20.80 -7.17
C GLU A 531 18.31 21.05 -5.67
N MET A 532 18.05 20.00 -4.87
CA MET A 532 17.96 20.15 -3.41
C MET A 532 19.27 20.67 -2.79
N ARG A 533 20.42 20.17 -3.23
CA ARG A 533 21.74 20.67 -2.81
C ARG A 533 21.88 22.15 -3.14
N ASP A 534 21.53 22.57 -4.36
CA ASP A 534 21.69 23.94 -4.86
C ASP A 534 20.78 24.95 -4.13
N LEU A 535 19.72 24.48 -3.45
CA LEU A 535 18.95 25.27 -2.50
C LEU A 535 19.69 25.57 -1.18
N GLY A 536 20.93 25.11 -1.02
CA GLY A 536 21.73 25.30 0.17
C GLY A 536 21.56 24.22 1.23
N ASN A 537 21.16 23.02 0.85
CA ASN A 537 21.02 21.87 1.74
C ASN A 537 22.25 20.94 1.68
N THR A 538 22.50 20.23 2.77
CA THR A 538 23.45 19.15 2.83
C THR A 538 22.71 17.82 2.66
N LEU A 539 23.11 17.02 1.69
CA LEU A 539 22.52 15.71 1.43
C LEU A 539 23.53 14.62 1.74
N ILE A 540 23.18 13.70 2.62
CA ILE A 540 23.92 12.45 2.87
C ILE A 540 23.05 11.32 2.30
N VAL A 541 23.60 10.60 1.32
CA VAL A 541 22.90 9.53 0.62
C VAL A 541 23.68 8.24 0.81
N VAL A 542 23.08 7.23 1.41
CA VAL A 542 23.63 5.87 1.40
C VAL A 542 23.26 5.26 0.05
N GLU A 543 24.25 4.90 -0.77
CA GLU A 543 24.01 4.47 -2.14
C GLU A 543 25.01 3.43 -2.65
N HIS A 544 24.54 2.63 -3.62
CA HIS A 544 25.32 1.63 -4.34
C HIS A 544 25.32 1.86 -5.85
N ASP A 545 24.51 2.79 -6.33
CA ASP A 545 24.40 3.12 -7.76
C ASP A 545 25.64 3.89 -8.26
N ILE A 546 26.22 3.39 -9.35
CA ILE A 546 27.45 3.93 -9.93
C ILE A 546 27.27 5.37 -10.44
N ASP A 547 26.11 5.67 -11.06
CA ASP A 547 25.86 6.98 -11.65
C ASP A 547 25.66 8.04 -10.55
N THR A 548 24.99 7.69 -9.47
CA THR A 548 24.83 8.56 -8.28
C THR A 548 26.19 8.80 -7.60
N MET A 549 27.02 7.76 -7.45
CA MET A 549 28.37 7.90 -6.89
C MET A 549 29.27 8.79 -7.75
N LYS A 550 29.17 8.73 -9.08
CA LYS A 550 29.91 9.61 -9.99
C LYS A 550 29.45 11.06 -9.97
N ALA A 551 28.16 11.28 -9.69
CA ALA A 551 27.54 12.61 -9.68
C ALA A 551 27.72 13.36 -8.36
N CYS A 552 28.19 12.71 -7.28
CA CYS A 552 28.30 13.33 -5.97
C CYS A 552 29.50 14.29 -5.89
N ASP A 553 29.41 15.26 -4.96
CA ASP A 553 30.48 16.18 -4.66
C ASP A 553 31.57 15.55 -3.75
N PHE A 554 31.13 14.61 -2.87
CA PHE A 554 31.97 13.98 -1.88
C PHE A 554 31.54 12.51 -1.67
N LEU A 555 32.46 11.59 -1.78
CA LEU A 555 32.24 10.16 -1.64
C LEU A 555 32.95 9.65 -0.39
N VAL A 556 32.27 8.84 0.41
CA VAL A 556 32.81 8.17 1.62
C VAL A 556 32.64 6.67 1.45
N ASP A 557 33.77 5.96 1.35
CA ASP A 557 33.77 4.49 1.26
C ASP A 557 34.05 3.87 2.62
N ILE A 558 33.10 3.04 3.12
CA ILE A 558 33.13 2.43 4.44
C ILE A 558 33.37 0.94 4.28
N GLY A 559 34.39 0.41 4.96
CA GLY A 559 34.77 -0.99 4.81
C GLY A 559 35.83 -1.43 5.81
N PRO A 560 36.80 -2.29 5.36
CA PRO A 560 36.86 -2.96 4.06
C PRO A 560 35.88 -4.12 3.88
N GLY A 561 35.30 -4.68 4.94
CA GLY A 561 34.37 -5.80 4.92
C GLY A 561 33.05 -5.52 5.62
N ALA A 562 32.33 -6.59 5.96
CA ALA A 562 31.06 -6.54 6.66
C ALA A 562 31.22 -6.86 8.16
N GLY A 563 30.30 -6.39 8.99
CA GLY A 563 30.25 -6.69 10.42
C GLY A 563 31.53 -6.32 11.15
N ILE A 564 32.15 -7.27 11.83
CA ILE A 564 33.42 -7.07 12.59
C ILE A 564 34.58 -6.66 11.72
N HIS A 565 34.55 -6.97 10.42
CA HIS A 565 35.56 -6.61 9.45
C HIS A 565 35.35 -5.25 8.78
N GLY A 566 34.19 -4.60 9.07
CA GLY A 566 33.85 -3.26 8.61
C GLY A 566 34.13 -2.17 9.62
N GLY A 567 33.44 -1.05 9.47
CA GLY A 567 33.41 0.03 10.44
C GLY A 567 34.56 1.03 10.36
N ASN A 568 35.33 1.03 9.29
CA ASN A 568 36.37 2.04 9.04
C ASN A 568 36.06 2.85 7.78
N VAL A 569 36.50 4.11 7.74
CA VAL A 569 36.55 4.90 6.50
C VAL A 569 37.83 4.50 5.74
N ILE A 570 37.61 3.87 4.58
CA ILE A 570 38.72 3.43 3.71
C ILE A 570 39.21 4.56 2.83
N ALA A 571 38.29 5.31 2.24
CA ALA A 571 38.59 6.45 1.40
C ALA A 571 37.50 7.50 1.51
N CYS A 572 37.85 8.76 1.45
CA CYS A 572 36.92 9.86 1.37
C CYS A 572 37.48 11.00 0.52
N GLY A 573 36.62 11.69 -0.21
CA GLY A 573 37.03 12.77 -1.09
C GLY A 573 36.14 12.83 -2.33
N LYS A 574 36.64 13.43 -3.42
CA LYS A 574 35.96 13.41 -4.71
C LYS A 574 35.97 11.97 -5.28
N PRO A 575 34.97 11.61 -6.12
CA PRO A 575 34.89 10.27 -6.72
C PRO A 575 36.21 9.84 -7.39
N GLU A 576 36.92 10.76 -8.08
CA GLU A 576 38.18 10.49 -8.74
C GLU A 576 39.34 10.17 -7.76
N GLU A 577 39.30 10.71 -6.53
CA GLU A 577 40.26 10.43 -5.47
C GLU A 577 40.05 9.03 -4.89
N VAL A 578 38.77 8.66 -4.65
CA VAL A 578 38.40 7.32 -4.19
C VAL A 578 38.75 6.26 -5.23
N CYS A 579 38.58 6.54 -6.53
CA CYS A 579 39.00 5.64 -7.62
C CYS A 579 40.51 5.32 -7.60
N LYS A 580 41.34 6.19 -7.06
CA LYS A 580 42.82 5.98 -6.97
C LYS A 580 43.22 5.15 -5.76
N CYS A 581 42.35 5.00 -4.76
CA CYS A 581 42.62 4.21 -3.57
C CYS A 581 42.64 2.71 -3.91
N GLU A 582 43.76 2.04 -3.70
CA GLU A 582 43.85 0.59 -3.98
C GLU A 582 43.07 -0.27 -3.01
N GLU A 583 42.91 0.14 -1.76
CA GLU A 583 42.21 -0.56 -0.71
C GLU A 583 40.68 -0.42 -0.86
N SER A 584 40.21 0.57 -1.65
CA SER A 584 38.78 0.80 -1.88
C SER A 584 38.22 -0.18 -2.90
N ILE A 585 37.34 -1.09 -2.42
CA ILE A 585 36.59 -1.99 -3.28
C ILE A 585 35.68 -1.18 -4.20
N THR A 586 34.98 -0.19 -3.66
CA THR A 586 34.11 0.72 -4.44
C THR A 586 34.94 1.46 -5.51
N GLY A 587 36.09 1.99 -5.15
CA GLY A 587 37.01 2.64 -6.09
C GLY A 587 37.52 1.71 -7.22
N ALA A 588 37.70 0.44 -6.93
CA ALA A 588 38.04 -0.58 -7.94
C ALA A 588 36.90 -0.79 -8.96
N TYR A 589 35.64 -0.82 -8.52
CA TYR A 589 34.50 -0.94 -9.45
C TYR A 589 34.24 0.36 -10.21
N LEU A 590 34.32 1.53 -9.57
CA LEU A 590 34.12 2.83 -10.23
C LEU A 590 35.19 3.12 -11.31
N SER A 591 36.44 2.69 -11.08
CA SER A 591 37.57 2.85 -12.03
C SER A 591 37.59 1.75 -13.11
N GLY A 592 36.77 0.70 -13.00
CA GLY A 592 36.79 -0.44 -13.89
C GLY A 592 37.92 -1.47 -13.63
N ARG A 593 38.75 -1.29 -12.57
CA ARG A 593 39.73 -2.29 -12.13
C ARG A 593 39.10 -3.62 -11.71
N ALA A 594 37.89 -3.54 -11.11
CA ALA A 594 37.04 -4.70 -10.82
C ALA A 594 35.77 -4.61 -11.67
N LYS A 595 35.31 -5.73 -12.20
CA LYS A 595 34.05 -5.84 -12.95
C LYS A 595 33.42 -7.21 -12.79
N ILE A 596 32.14 -7.31 -13.06
CA ILE A 596 31.44 -8.56 -13.20
C ILE A 596 31.56 -8.98 -14.67
N ASP A 597 32.06 -10.17 -14.91
CA ASP A 597 32.31 -10.66 -16.28
C ASP A 597 31.01 -11.06 -16.99
N VAL A 598 30.99 -10.81 -18.29
CA VAL A 598 29.92 -11.29 -19.19
C VAL A 598 30.19 -12.75 -19.56
N PRO A 599 29.20 -13.65 -19.43
CA PRO A 599 29.38 -15.05 -19.84
C PRO A 599 29.73 -15.18 -21.31
N THR A 600 30.75 -15.96 -21.63
CA THR A 600 31.18 -16.21 -23.02
C THR A 600 30.19 -17.03 -23.82
N LYS A 601 29.37 -17.85 -23.16
CA LYS A 601 28.32 -18.69 -23.77
C LYS A 601 27.04 -18.58 -22.93
N ARG A 602 25.90 -18.36 -23.59
CA ARG A 602 24.57 -18.40 -22.99
C ARG A 602 24.05 -19.83 -22.96
N ARG A 603 23.34 -20.20 -21.86
CA ARG A 603 22.73 -21.55 -21.75
C ARG A 603 21.61 -21.74 -22.77
N LYS A 604 21.53 -22.92 -23.37
CA LYS A 604 20.45 -23.26 -24.32
C LYS A 604 19.12 -23.59 -23.64
N GLY A 605 19.16 -23.91 -22.33
CA GLY A 605 18.01 -24.42 -21.58
C GLY A 605 17.70 -25.87 -21.88
N ASN A 606 16.58 -26.37 -21.36
CA ASN A 606 16.16 -27.78 -21.51
C ASN A 606 15.18 -28.01 -22.67
N GLY A 607 14.95 -27.02 -23.53
CA GLY A 607 14.04 -27.10 -24.68
C GLY A 607 12.55 -26.96 -24.36
N LYS A 608 12.18 -26.90 -23.07
CA LYS A 608 10.80 -26.70 -22.59
C LYS A 608 10.53 -25.25 -22.28
N SER A 609 9.28 -24.84 -22.20
CA SER A 609 8.88 -23.49 -21.90
C SER A 609 7.55 -23.41 -21.14
N LEU A 610 7.38 -22.37 -20.36
CA LEU A 610 6.09 -21.88 -19.91
C LEU A 610 5.62 -20.80 -20.88
N GLU A 611 4.33 -20.78 -21.22
CA GLU A 611 3.75 -19.78 -22.10
C GLU A 611 2.50 -19.20 -21.47
N ILE A 612 2.48 -17.90 -21.26
CA ILE A 612 1.28 -17.13 -20.86
C ILE A 612 0.68 -16.55 -22.13
N LYS A 613 -0.63 -16.74 -22.33
CA LYS A 613 -1.37 -16.15 -23.43
C LYS A 613 -2.45 -15.21 -22.92
N GLY A 614 -2.56 -14.05 -23.56
CA GLY A 614 -3.61 -13.11 -23.31
C GLY A 614 -3.56 -12.46 -21.93
N ALA A 615 -2.39 -12.13 -21.42
CA ALA A 615 -2.23 -11.44 -20.14
C ALA A 615 -2.80 -10.01 -20.20
N LYS A 616 -3.77 -9.71 -19.32
CA LYS A 616 -4.50 -8.41 -19.27
C LYS A 616 -4.57 -7.79 -17.89
N GLN A 617 -3.88 -8.34 -16.90
CA GLN A 617 -3.90 -7.81 -15.55
C GLN A 617 -3.29 -6.41 -15.47
N ASN A 618 -3.95 -5.49 -14.75
CA ASN A 618 -3.53 -4.10 -14.59
C ASN A 618 -3.31 -3.39 -15.94
N ASN A 619 -2.09 -2.93 -16.22
CA ASN A 619 -1.74 -2.22 -17.45
C ASN A 619 -1.32 -3.14 -18.62
N LEU A 620 -1.30 -4.47 -18.45
CA LEU A 620 -0.90 -5.40 -19.50
C LEU A 620 -1.88 -5.40 -20.68
N LYS A 621 -1.36 -5.28 -21.89
CA LYS A 621 -2.14 -5.10 -23.14
C LYS A 621 -2.31 -6.38 -23.93
N ASN A 622 -2.94 -7.40 -23.33
CA ASN A 622 -3.23 -8.68 -23.97
C ASN A 622 -1.97 -9.35 -24.56
N ILE A 623 -0.90 -9.41 -23.76
CA ILE A 623 0.39 -9.90 -24.22
C ILE A 623 0.51 -11.42 -24.14
N ASN A 624 1.34 -11.98 -25.03
CA ASN A 624 1.74 -13.37 -25.02
C ASN A 624 3.23 -13.45 -24.69
N VAL A 625 3.60 -14.26 -23.71
CA VAL A 625 4.97 -14.34 -23.19
C VAL A 625 5.42 -15.79 -23.08
N LYS A 626 6.65 -16.06 -23.52
CA LYS A 626 7.28 -17.38 -23.43
C LYS A 626 8.51 -17.32 -22.52
N PHE A 627 8.54 -18.21 -21.53
CA PHE A 627 9.65 -18.35 -20.58
C PHE A 627 10.37 -19.70 -20.87
N PRO A 628 11.56 -19.67 -21.47
CA PRO A 628 12.34 -20.89 -21.70
C PRO A 628 12.87 -21.46 -20.37
N LEU A 629 12.64 -22.74 -20.11
CA LEU A 629 13.03 -23.39 -18.85
C LEU A 629 14.50 -23.81 -18.82
N GLY A 630 15.08 -23.95 -17.62
CA GLY A 630 16.49 -24.27 -17.41
C GLY A 630 17.42 -23.11 -17.81
N LYS A 631 16.97 -21.86 -17.63
CA LYS A 631 17.73 -20.64 -17.94
C LYS A 631 17.66 -19.64 -16.81
N PHE A 632 18.62 -18.71 -16.81
CA PHE A 632 18.57 -17.48 -16.04
C PHE A 632 17.86 -16.41 -16.88
N ILE A 633 16.64 -16.04 -16.48
CA ILE A 633 15.76 -15.12 -17.20
C ILE A 633 15.66 -13.81 -16.43
N CYS A 634 15.94 -12.67 -17.07
CA CYS A 634 15.68 -11.35 -16.52
C CYS A 634 14.43 -10.73 -17.14
N ILE A 635 13.57 -10.17 -16.28
CA ILE A 635 12.42 -9.36 -16.66
C ILE A 635 12.79 -7.91 -16.45
N THR A 636 12.87 -7.16 -17.54
CA THR A 636 13.37 -5.77 -17.54
C THR A 636 12.32 -4.79 -18.01
N GLY A 637 12.62 -3.52 -17.96
CA GLY A 637 11.76 -2.43 -18.42
C GLY A 637 11.62 -1.32 -17.39
N VAL A 638 11.11 -0.18 -17.81
CA VAL A 638 10.93 1.00 -16.94
C VAL A 638 10.00 0.73 -15.75
N SER A 639 10.09 1.59 -14.72
CA SER A 639 9.20 1.47 -13.56
C SER A 639 7.73 1.59 -14.00
N GLY A 640 6.85 0.73 -13.44
CA GLY A 640 5.43 0.70 -13.83
C GLY A 640 5.12 0.08 -15.20
N SER A 641 6.08 -0.54 -15.91
CA SER A 641 5.85 -1.18 -17.22
C SER A 641 5.02 -2.46 -17.19
N GLY A 642 4.72 -3.01 -15.99
CA GLY A 642 3.89 -4.21 -15.81
C GLY A 642 4.66 -5.48 -15.45
N LYS A 643 5.94 -5.40 -15.08
CA LYS A 643 6.78 -6.55 -14.70
C LYS A 643 6.17 -7.37 -13.57
N SER A 644 5.86 -6.75 -12.44
CA SER A 644 5.28 -7.44 -11.28
C SER A 644 3.87 -7.96 -11.56
N SER A 645 3.08 -7.26 -12.39
CA SER A 645 1.76 -7.75 -12.84
C SER A 645 1.88 -9.04 -13.65
N LEU A 646 2.89 -9.15 -14.53
CA LEU A 646 3.12 -10.35 -15.31
C LEU A 646 3.64 -11.52 -14.46
N ILE A 647 4.62 -11.25 -13.59
CA ILE A 647 5.36 -12.30 -12.87
C ILE A 647 4.65 -12.65 -11.56
N ASN A 648 4.37 -11.67 -10.68
CA ASN A 648 3.83 -11.95 -9.36
C ASN A 648 2.32 -12.22 -9.41
N GLU A 649 1.55 -11.37 -10.14
CA GLU A 649 0.09 -11.50 -10.16
C GLU A 649 -0.41 -12.62 -11.09
N ILE A 650 0.24 -12.85 -12.22
CA ILE A 650 -0.21 -13.91 -13.17
C ILE A 650 0.62 -15.18 -13.02
N LEU A 651 1.94 -15.14 -13.32
CA LEU A 651 2.76 -16.34 -13.41
C LEU A 651 2.84 -17.08 -12.07
N TYR A 652 3.28 -16.39 -11.02
CA TYR A 652 3.45 -17.01 -9.71
C TYR A 652 2.14 -17.56 -9.16
N LYS A 653 1.06 -16.74 -9.14
CA LYS A 653 -0.22 -17.16 -8.62
C LYS A 653 -0.82 -18.34 -9.40
N ALA A 654 -0.66 -18.37 -10.72
CA ALA A 654 -1.15 -19.48 -11.53
C ALA A 654 -0.37 -20.77 -11.28
N VAL A 655 0.97 -20.71 -11.19
CA VAL A 655 1.80 -21.88 -10.88
C VAL A 655 1.52 -22.36 -9.46
N ALA A 656 1.40 -21.46 -8.47
CA ALA A 656 1.08 -21.79 -7.09
C ALA A 656 -0.33 -22.40 -6.95
N SER A 657 -1.31 -21.88 -7.69
CA SER A 657 -2.67 -22.42 -7.72
C SER A 657 -2.68 -23.85 -8.28
N ASN A 658 -1.91 -24.11 -9.34
CA ASN A 658 -1.81 -25.46 -9.94
C ASN A 658 -1.09 -26.45 -9.02
N LEU A 659 0.06 -26.06 -8.43
CA LEU A 659 0.89 -26.98 -7.63
C LEU A 659 0.40 -27.16 -6.20
N TYR A 660 -0.09 -26.10 -5.57
CA TYR A 660 -0.37 -26.07 -4.12
C TYR A 660 -1.83 -25.78 -3.80
N HIS A 661 -2.70 -25.68 -4.82
CA HIS A 661 -4.09 -25.25 -4.62
C HIS A 661 -4.20 -23.95 -3.82
N SER A 662 -3.29 -23.00 -4.15
CA SER A 662 -3.24 -21.69 -3.48
C SER A 662 -4.58 -20.97 -3.61
N LYS A 663 -5.00 -20.29 -2.53
CA LYS A 663 -6.27 -19.54 -2.47
C LYS A 663 -6.24 -18.27 -3.35
N GLU A 664 -5.05 -17.76 -3.66
CA GLU A 664 -4.89 -16.56 -4.47
C GLU A 664 -5.21 -16.83 -5.92
N LYS A 665 -6.20 -16.10 -6.46
CA LYS A 665 -6.57 -16.22 -7.87
C LYS A 665 -5.52 -15.53 -8.75
N PRO A 666 -5.08 -16.16 -9.84
CA PRO A 666 -4.17 -15.52 -10.80
C PRO A 666 -4.86 -14.34 -11.48
N GLY A 667 -4.07 -13.32 -11.82
CA GLY A 667 -4.53 -12.16 -12.56
C GLY A 667 -5.12 -12.52 -13.94
N ILE A 668 -5.80 -11.58 -14.56
CA ILE A 668 -6.55 -11.79 -15.80
C ILE A 668 -5.62 -12.24 -16.95
N HIS A 669 -5.83 -13.46 -17.44
CA HIS A 669 -5.13 -14.07 -18.57
C HIS A 669 -6.03 -15.08 -19.28
N LYS A 670 -5.67 -15.47 -20.48
CA LYS A 670 -6.47 -16.45 -21.26
C LYS A 670 -6.08 -17.90 -20.94
N GLU A 671 -4.78 -18.22 -20.99
CA GLU A 671 -4.26 -19.59 -20.84
C GLU A 671 -2.79 -19.56 -20.41
N ILE A 672 -2.37 -20.54 -19.61
CA ILE A 672 -0.95 -20.82 -19.34
C ILE A 672 -0.64 -22.25 -19.74
N LYS A 673 0.39 -22.45 -20.57
CA LYS A 673 0.86 -23.78 -21.04
C LYS A 673 2.20 -24.10 -20.41
N GLY A 674 2.47 -25.41 -20.25
CA GLY A 674 3.74 -25.90 -19.77
C GLY A 674 3.85 -26.05 -18.26
N LEU A 675 2.77 -25.91 -17.51
CA LEU A 675 2.73 -26.04 -16.04
C LEU A 675 3.19 -27.42 -15.57
N GLU A 676 2.96 -28.46 -16.37
CA GLU A 676 3.38 -29.83 -16.13
C GLU A 676 4.92 -30.02 -16.08
N ASN A 677 5.69 -29.07 -16.56
CA ASN A 677 7.14 -29.09 -16.54
C ASN A 677 7.76 -28.57 -15.23
N ILE A 678 6.93 -28.10 -14.30
CA ILE A 678 7.36 -27.52 -13.03
C ILE A 678 6.76 -28.35 -11.89
N ASP A 679 7.58 -28.70 -10.91
CA ASP A 679 7.19 -29.44 -9.72
C ASP A 679 7.17 -28.56 -8.46
N LYS A 680 7.84 -27.40 -8.49
CA LYS A 680 7.96 -26.48 -7.36
C LYS A 680 8.10 -25.06 -7.84
N VAL A 681 7.44 -24.12 -7.16
CA VAL A 681 7.67 -22.68 -7.31
C VAL A 681 8.13 -22.06 -6.00
N VAL A 682 9.14 -21.21 -6.08
CA VAL A 682 9.71 -20.49 -4.96
C VAL A 682 9.66 -19.01 -5.30
N ASN A 683 8.89 -18.24 -4.54
CA ASN A 683 8.83 -16.78 -4.68
C ASN A 683 9.63 -16.11 -3.56
N ILE A 684 10.64 -15.36 -3.93
CA ILE A 684 11.53 -14.64 -3.04
C ILE A 684 11.27 -13.14 -3.20
N SER A 685 10.35 -12.64 -2.37
CA SER A 685 10.02 -11.21 -2.28
C SER A 685 10.87 -10.51 -1.21
N GLN A 686 10.88 -9.19 -1.23
CA GLN A 686 11.51 -8.33 -0.22
C GLN A 686 10.70 -8.22 1.07
N ASP A 687 9.53 -8.86 1.17
CA ASP A 687 8.72 -8.86 2.38
C ASP A 687 9.50 -9.40 3.58
N PRO A 688 9.26 -8.88 4.78
CA PRO A 688 9.90 -9.37 5.99
C PRO A 688 9.69 -10.87 6.19
N ILE A 689 10.69 -11.56 6.77
CA ILE A 689 10.60 -13.00 7.10
C ILE A 689 9.64 -13.30 8.26
N GLY A 690 9.04 -12.28 8.84
CA GLY A 690 8.02 -12.35 9.88
C GLY A 690 7.61 -10.96 10.35
N ARG A 691 6.43 -10.87 10.95
CA ARG A 691 5.82 -9.59 11.39
C ARG A 691 6.11 -9.25 12.85
N THR A 692 6.66 -10.19 13.61
CA THR A 692 6.90 -10.04 15.06
C THR A 692 8.39 -10.05 15.38
N PRO A 693 8.82 -9.45 16.50
CA PRO A 693 10.20 -9.52 16.98
C PRO A 693 10.73 -10.94 17.24
N ARG A 694 9.84 -11.94 17.37
CA ARG A 694 10.20 -13.36 17.54
C ARG A 694 10.75 -14.01 16.29
N SER A 695 10.36 -13.52 15.12
CA SER A 695 10.92 -14.01 13.87
C SER A 695 12.32 -13.48 13.67
N ASN A 696 13.27 -14.35 13.37
CA ASN A 696 14.67 -14.01 13.13
C ASN A 696 15.31 -14.97 12.11
N PRO A 697 16.51 -14.71 11.58
CA PRO A 697 17.18 -15.57 10.64
C PRO A 697 17.34 -17.01 11.12
N ALA A 698 17.66 -17.22 12.41
CA ALA A 698 17.87 -18.56 12.96
C ALA A 698 16.57 -19.40 12.98
N THR A 699 15.45 -18.79 13.37
CA THR A 699 14.15 -19.50 13.40
C THR A 699 13.62 -19.72 11.99
N TYR A 700 13.76 -18.76 11.09
CA TYR A 700 13.24 -18.86 9.73
C TYR A 700 13.95 -19.94 8.91
N THR A 701 15.27 -20.05 9.02
CA THR A 701 16.08 -21.07 8.33
C THR A 701 16.02 -22.43 9.01
N GLY A 702 15.45 -22.52 10.23
CA GLY A 702 15.38 -23.74 11.01
C GLY A 702 16.71 -24.17 11.64
N VAL A 703 17.74 -23.32 11.61
CA VAL A 703 19.01 -23.61 12.30
C VAL A 703 18.83 -23.56 13.83
N PHE A 704 17.89 -22.75 14.30
CA PHE A 704 17.62 -22.62 15.73
C PHE A 704 17.08 -23.91 16.35
N ASP A 705 16.37 -24.74 15.60
CA ASP A 705 15.89 -26.04 16.08
C ASP A 705 17.06 -26.99 16.39
N ASP A 706 18.07 -27.04 15.51
CA ASP A 706 19.28 -27.85 15.73
C ASP A 706 20.16 -27.26 16.85
N ILE A 707 20.22 -25.94 17.02
CA ILE A 707 20.92 -25.29 18.14
C ILE A 707 20.26 -25.66 19.46
N ARG A 708 18.93 -25.65 19.54
CA ARG A 708 18.19 -26.04 20.75
C ARG A 708 18.45 -27.51 21.12
N ASP A 709 18.55 -28.40 20.13
CA ASP A 709 18.93 -29.80 20.38
C ASP A 709 20.33 -29.88 20.99
N VAL A 710 21.32 -29.13 20.52
CA VAL A 710 22.65 -29.09 21.10
C VAL A 710 22.64 -28.63 22.58
N PHE A 711 21.84 -27.60 22.91
CA PHE A 711 21.71 -27.14 24.29
C PHE A 711 21.01 -28.19 25.19
N ALA A 712 19.99 -28.87 24.71
CA ALA A 712 19.30 -29.92 25.42
C ALA A 712 20.20 -31.14 25.67
N GLU A 713 21.20 -31.39 24.85
CA GLU A 713 22.18 -32.48 24.98
C GLU A 713 23.30 -32.18 26.00
N THR A 714 23.43 -30.95 26.51
CA THR A 714 24.43 -30.57 27.52
C THR A 714 24.20 -31.35 28.84
N LYS A 715 25.28 -31.59 29.56
CA LYS A 715 25.22 -32.34 30.86
C LYS A 715 24.30 -31.63 31.86
N GLU A 716 24.38 -30.30 31.95
CA GLU A 716 23.57 -29.49 32.88
C GLU A 716 22.09 -29.49 32.50
N ALA A 717 21.75 -29.42 31.22
CA ALA A 717 20.36 -29.55 30.78
C ALA A 717 19.77 -30.92 31.10
N LYS A 718 20.53 -31.99 30.87
CA LYS A 718 20.11 -33.38 31.22
C LYS A 718 19.91 -33.60 32.72
N ILE A 719 20.78 -33.04 33.57
CA ILE A 719 20.64 -33.09 35.02
C ILE A 719 19.35 -32.40 35.48
N ARG A 720 18.97 -31.27 34.84
CA ARG A 720 17.75 -30.51 35.14
C ARG A 720 16.53 -31.01 34.40
N ALA A 721 16.64 -32.09 33.63
CA ALA A 721 15.57 -32.63 32.75
C ALA A 721 15.00 -31.55 31.78
N TYR A 722 15.85 -30.69 31.25
CA TYR A 722 15.48 -29.68 30.29
C TYR A 722 15.49 -30.28 28.89
N ASP A 723 14.35 -30.26 28.24
CA ASP A 723 14.18 -30.61 26.82
C ASP A 723 14.46 -29.43 25.90
N LYS A 724 14.40 -29.68 24.60
CA LYS A 724 14.58 -28.61 23.58
C LYS A 724 13.52 -27.51 23.66
N GLY A 725 12.34 -27.77 24.20
CA GLY A 725 11.29 -26.79 24.42
C GLY A 725 11.71 -25.71 25.40
N ARG A 726 12.52 -26.05 26.40
CA ARG A 726 13.06 -25.11 27.41
C ARG A 726 13.88 -23.99 26.75
N PHE A 727 14.59 -24.29 25.68
CA PHE A 727 15.44 -23.34 24.95
C PHE A 727 14.70 -22.57 23.86
N SER A 728 13.37 -22.64 23.81
CA SER A 728 12.54 -21.88 22.92
C SER A 728 11.96 -20.64 23.58
N PHE A 729 12.19 -19.46 23.02
CA PHE A 729 11.52 -18.23 23.49
C PHE A 729 10.04 -18.14 23.09
N ASN A 730 9.53 -19.10 22.33
CA ASN A 730 8.10 -19.17 21.97
C ASN A 730 7.29 -20.05 22.91
N VAL A 731 7.94 -20.92 23.69
CA VAL A 731 7.30 -21.92 24.55
C VAL A 731 7.37 -21.50 26.00
N LYS A 732 6.28 -21.71 26.75
CA LYS A 732 6.23 -21.47 28.19
C LYS A 732 7.23 -22.38 28.91
N GLY A 733 7.88 -21.84 29.94
CA GLY A 733 8.85 -22.56 30.80
C GLY A 733 10.27 -22.01 30.64
N GLY A 734 10.78 -21.74 29.43
CA GLY A 734 12.11 -21.18 29.23
C GLY A 734 12.13 -19.69 28.89
N ARG A 735 11.03 -19.16 28.38
CA ARG A 735 10.91 -17.76 27.98
C ARG A 735 10.68 -16.82 29.17
N CYS A 736 10.99 -15.56 29.00
CA CYS A 736 10.53 -14.50 29.90
C CYS A 736 9.01 -14.33 29.78
N GLU A 737 8.27 -14.50 30.86
CA GLU A 737 6.81 -14.38 30.85
C GLU A 737 6.33 -12.91 30.86
N ALA A 738 7.18 -11.94 31.21
CA ALA A 738 6.82 -10.51 31.17
C ALA A 738 6.71 -9.97 29.76
N CYS A 739 7.57 -10.41 28.83
CA CYS A 739 7.54 -10.03 27.42
C CYS A 739 7.11 -11.19 26.48
N TRP A 740 6.73 -12.35 27.06
CA TRP A 740 6.30 -13.54 26.30
C TRP A 740 7.35 -14.05 25.31
N GLY A 741 8.63 -13.73 25.56
CA GLY A 741 9.75 -14.10 24.70
C GLY A 741 10.06 -13.10 23.57
N ASP A 742 9.38 -11.95 23.50
CA ASP A 742 9.67 -10.90 22.51
C ASP A 742 11.00 -10.19 22.79
N GLY A 743 11.43 -10.13 24.07
CA GLY A 743 12.59 -9.34 24.50
C GLY A 743 12.29 -7.85 24.63
N VAL A 744 11.22 -7.39 23.99
CA VAL A 744 10.77 -5.99 23.96
C VAL A 744 9.30 -5.90 24.33
N LYS A 745 8.86 -4.74 24.79
CA LYS A 745 7.46 -4.37 24.96
C LYS A 745 7.07 -3.38 23.86
N LYS A 746 6.02 -3.68 23.14
CA LYS A 746 5.45 -2.78 22.15
C LYS A 746 4.56 -1.74 22.85
N ILE A 747 4.82 -0.48 22.63
CA ILE A 747 3.98 0.63 23.05
C ILE A 747 3.27 1.16 21.80
N GLU A 748 1.96 0.94 21.74
CA GLU A 748 1.15 1.40 20.62
C GLU A 748 0.89 2.90 20.75
N MET A 749 1.29 3.64 19.73
CA MET A 749 1.12 5.08 19.62
C MET A 749 0.03 5.37 18.58
N HIS A 750 -1.12 5.89 19.00
CA HIS A 750 -2.28 6.08 18.11
C HIS A 750 -2.01 6.96 16.87
N PHE A 751 -1.06 7.89 16.94
CA PHE A 751 -0.75 8.85 15.87
C PHE A 751 0.71 8.80 15.38
N LEU A 752 1.56 8.00 16.03
CA LEU A 752 2.97 7.86 15.73
C LEU A 752 3.30 6.38 15.49
N PRO A 753 4.43 6.05 14.87
CA PRO A 753 4.90 4.66 14.77
C PRO A 753 5.02 4.02 16.16
N ASP A 754 4.70 2.73 16.25
CA ASP A 754 4.83 1.97 17.48
C ASP A 754 6.28 1.99 18.00
N VAL A 755 6.45 2.17 19.30
CA VAL A 755 7.76 2.18 19.95
C VAL A 755 8.00 0.83 20.62
N TYR A 756 9.21 0.27 20.43
CA TYR A 756 9.65 -0.96 21.04
C TYR A 756 10.69 -0.65 22.12
N VAL A 757 10.37 -0.96 23.36
CA VAL A 757 11.26 -0.72 24.52
C VAL A 757 11.75 -2.07 25.06
N PRO A 758 13.05 -2.22 25.41
CA PRO A 758 13.56 -3.43 26.03
C PRO A 758 12.74 -3.84 27.26
N CYS A 759 12.51 -5.13 27.41
CA CYS A 759 11.76 -5.65 28.55
C CYS A 759 12.52 -5.42 29.87
N GLU A 760 11.90 -4.79 30.83
CA GLU A 760 12.48 -4.46 32.14
C GLU A 760 12.88 -5.68 32.96
N VAL A 761 12.30 -6.84 32.72
CA VAL A 761 12.54 -8.08 33.47
C VAL A 761 13.69 -8.88 32.86
N CYS A 762 13.71 -9.07 31.54
CA CYS A 762 14.77 -9.87 30.91
C CYS A 762 15.83 -9.00 30.20
N HIS A 763 15.72 -7.68 30.23
CA HIS A 763 16.65 -6.75 29.59
C HIS A 763 17.01 -7.12 28.14
N GLY A 764 16.00 -7.58 27.38
CA GLY A 764 16.18 -7.97 25.97
C GLY A 764 16.56 -9.43 25.73
N THR A 765 16.94 -10.20 26.76
CA THR A 765 17.45 -11.58 26.59
C THR A 765 16.40 -12.62 26.16
N ARG A 766 15.10 -12.30 26.27
CA ARG A 766 13.95 -13.15 25.87
C ARG A 766 13.70 -14.36 26.76
N TYR A 767 14.66 -14.78 27.60
CA TYR A 767 14.61 -15.97 28.44
C TYR A 767 14.53 -15.64 29.93
N ASN A 768 14.14 -16.62 30.70
CA ASN A 768 14.29 -16.56 32.17
C ASN A 768 15.73 -16.90 32.57
N GLN A 769 16.09 -16.50 33.79
CA GLN A 769 17.46 -16.64 34.30
C GLN A 769 17.92 -18.11 34.34
N GLU A 770 17.05 -19.03 34.71
CA GLU A 770 17.39 -20.47 34.84
C GLU A 770 17.78 -21.10 33.50
N THR A 771 17.16 -20.66 32.37
CA THR A 771 17.52 -21.13 31.04
C THR A 771 18.87 -20.57 30.60
N LEU A 772 19.20 -19.32 30.98
CA LEU A 772 20.47 -18.67 30.68
C LEU A 772 21.66 -19.24 31.44
N GLU A 773 21.42 -19.96 32.53
CA GLU A 773 22.49 -20.66 33.27
C GLU A 773 23.09 -21.82 32.46
N ILE A 774 22.31 -22.43 31.56
CA ILE A 774 22.82 -23.53 30.73
C ILE A 774 23.74 -22.99 29.63
N LYS A 775 24.96 -23.52 29.58
CA LYS A 775 26.00 -23.08 28.63
C LYS A 775 26.52 -24.23 27.78
N TYR A 776 26.77 -23.95 26.53
CA TYR A 776 27.50 -24.77 25.58
C TYR A 776 28.79 -24.04 25.18
N LYS A 777 29.96 -24.66 25.38
CA LYS A 777 31.28 -24.02 25.19
C LYS A 777 31.38 -22.61 25.82
N GLY A 778 30.82 -22.43 27.02
CA GLY A 778 30.87 -21.19 27.79
C GLY A 778 29.85 -20.12 27.42
N LYS A 779 29.04 -20.34 26.39
CA LYS A 779 27.98 -19.41 25.88
C LYS A 779 26.59 -19.94 26.19
N ASN A 780 25.68 -19.09 26.64
CA ASN A 780 24.26 -19.43 26.81
C ASN A 780 23.49 -19.28 25.49
N ILE A 781 22.21 -19.64 25.48
CA ILE A 781 21.38 -19.63 24.27
C ILE A 781 21.17 -18.20 23.72
N TYR A 782 21.12 -17.18 24.58
CA TYR A 782 21.01 -15.78 24.17
C TYR A 782 22.34 -15.29 23.56
N ASP A 783 23.48 -15.61 24.16
CA ASP A 783 24.79 -15.27 23.61
C ASP A 783 24.93 -15.81 22.19
N VAL A 784 24.42 -17.02 21.92
CA VAL A 784 24.42 -17.62 20.57
C VAL A 784 23.51 -16.87 19.59
N LEU A 785 22.34 -16.40 20.04
CA LEU A 785 21.47 -15.58 19.20
C LEU A 785 22.09 -14.23 18.86
N GLU A 786 22.91 -13.67 19.71
CA GLU A 786 23.66 -12.42 19.47
C GLU A 786 24.90 -12.59 18.60
N MET A 787 25.35 -13.84 18.36
CA MET A 787 26.46 -14.10 17.44
C MET A 787 26.10 -13.73 16.01
N GLN A 788 27.07 -13.17 15.28
CA GLN A 788 27.00 -13.08 13.83
C GLN A 788 27.06 -14.47 13.18
N VAL A 789 26.51 -14.63 12.00
CA VAL A 789 26.50 -15.93 11.29
C VAL A 789 27.91 -16.49 11.13
N GLU A 790 28.90 -15.65 10.82
CA GLU A 790 30.32 -16.06 10.72
C GLU A 790 30.87 -16.59 12.04
N GLU A 791 30.59 -15.90 13.14
CA GLU A 791 31.03 -16.33 14.49
C GLU A 791 30.39 -17.66 14.88
N ALA A 792 29.07 -17.76 14.67
CA ALA A 792 28.31 -18.99 14.93
C ALA A 792 28.81 -20.16 14.06
N PHE A 793 29.15 -19.92 12.78
CA PHE A 793 29.72 -20.93 11.89
C PHE A 793 31.02 -21.53 12.44
N LYS A 794 31.90 -20.71 12.98
CA LYS A 794 33.11 -21.16 13.66
C LYS A 794 32.81 -21.86 14.98
N PHE A 795 31.85 -21.32 15.77
CA PHE A 795 31.49 -21.87 17.08
C PHE A 795 30.90 -23.28 16.98
N PHE A 796 30.07 -23.54 15.98
CA PHE A 796 29.43 -24.84 15.70
C PHE A 796 30.16 -25.69 14.67
N GLU A 797 31.44 -25.49 14.48
CA GLU A 797 32.23 -26.21 13.44
C GLU A 797 32.14 -27.75 13.55
N ASN A 798 32.00 -28.26 14.78
CA ASN A 798 31.89 -29.69 15.11
C ASN A 798 30.42 -30.21 15.11
N VAL A 799 29.44 -29.40 14.72
CA VAL A 799 28.01 -29.78 14.65
C VAL A 799 27.55 -29.68 13.19
N PRO A 800 27.68 -30.75 12.39
CA PRO A 800 27.45 -30.70 10.94
C PRO A 800 26.08 -30.17 10.54
N LYS A 801 25.01 -30.51 11.30
CA LYS A 801 23.65 -30.04 11.00
C LYS A 801 23.54 -28.52 11.08
N VAL A 802 24.05 -27.92 12.13
CA VAL A 802 24.07 -26.47 12.34
C VAL A 802 25.01 -25.81 11.32
N LYS A 803 26.23 -26.31 11.17
CA LYS A 803 27.24 -25.79 10.26
C LYS A 803 26.75 -25.70 8.80
N ASN A 804 26.08 -26.76 8.29
CA ASN A 804 25.59 -26.78 6.92
C ASN A 804 24.53 -25.72 6.67
N LYS A 805 23.62 -25.47 7.62
CA LYS A 805 22.61 -24.43 7.51
C LYS A 805 23.22 -23.03 7.62
N LEU A 806 24.20 -22.82 8.50
CA LEU A 806 24.93 -21.56 8.61
C LEU A 806 25.74 -21.28 7.33
N ASN A 807 26.33 -22.31 6.71
CA ASN A 807 27.04 -22.16 5.44
C ASN A 807 26.15 -21.57 4.35
N MET A 808 24.86 -21.94 4.27
CA MET A 808 23.94 -21.36 3.31
C MET A 808 23.71 -19.87 3.55
N LEU A 809 23.70 -19.43 4.80
CA LEU A 809 23.64 -18.01 5.16
C LEU A 809 24.95 -17.28 4.80
N MET A 810 26.09 -17.92 4.95
CA MET A 810 27.40 -17.39 4.51
C MET A 810 27.44 -17.24 2.99
N ASP A 811 27.02 -18.28 2.25
CA ASP A 811 27.00 -18.30 0.79
C ASP A 811 26.19 -17.13 0.22
N VAL A 812 25.04 -16.78 0.79
CA VAL A 812 24.19 -15.66 0.34
C VAL A 812 24.72 -14.28 0.81
N GLY A 813 25.88 -14.21 1.45
CA GLY A 813 26.52 -12.96 1.87
C GLY A 813 25.93 -12.34 3.13
N LEU A 814 25.36 -13.15 4.04
CA LEU A 814 24.79 -12.72 5.32
C LEU A 814 25.69 -13.06 6.52
N SER A 815 27.01 -13.09 6.33
CA SER A 815 28.01 -13.40 7.38
C SER A 815 27.90 -12.49 8.60
N TYR A 816 27.55 -11.23 8.40
CA TYR A 816 27.49 -10.17 9.40
C TYR A 816 26.18 -10.09 10.20
N VAL A 817 25.12 -10.74 9.72
CA VAL A 817 23.80 -10.69 10.37
C VAL A 817 23.81 -11.50 11.65
N LYS A 818 23.23 -10.98 12.75
CA LYS A 818 23.07 -11.73 13.98
C LYS A 818 22.00 -12.81 13.82
N LEU A 819 22.22 -14.00 14.38
CA LEU A 819 21.25 -15.10 14.33
C LEU A 819 19.88 -14.74 14.89
N GLY A 820 19.85 -14.00 16.01
CA GLY A 820 18.65 -13.54 16.70
C GLY A 820 18.12 -12.18 16.24
N GLN A 821 18.68 -11.59 15.18
CA GLN A 821 18.23 -10.28 14.68
C GLN A 821 16.74 -10.32 14.34
N SER A 822 15.98 -9.38 14.88
CA SER A 822 14.53 -9.30 14.69
C SER A 822 14.17 -9.08 13.23
N ALA A 823 13.18 -9.81 12.70
CA ALA A 823 12.76 -9.72 11.31
C ALA A 823 12.40 -8.27 10.85
N PRO A 824 11.72 -7.43 11.66
CA PRO A 824 11.43 -6.05 11.28
C PRO A 824 12.68 -5.14 11.12
N THR A 825 13.83 -5.55 11.67
CA THR A 825 15.09 -4.77 11.58
C THR A 825 15.94 -5.15 10.37
N LEU A 826 15.59 -6.24 9.67
CA LEU A 826 16.26 -6.61 8.43
C LEU A 826 15.85 -5.70 7.29
N SER A 827 16.79 -5.39 6.40
CA SER A 827 16.46 -4.74 5.12
C SER A 827 15.71 -5.72 4.21
N GLY A 828 14.98 -5.20 3.20
CA GLY A 828 14.27 -6.03 2.23
C GLY A 828 15.20 -7.01 1.50
N GLY A 829 16.40 -6.55 1.12
CA GLY A 829 17.42 -7.41 0.50
C GLY A 829 17.95 -8.50 1.43
N GLU A 830 18.19 -8.19 2.73
CA GLU A 830 18.58 -9.21 3.71
C GLU A 830 17.49 -10.25 3.92
N ALA A 831 16.22 -9.83 4.04
CA ALA A 831 15.08 -10.72 4.16
C ALA A 831 14.96 -11.68 2.95
N ALA A 832 15.12 -11.16 1.73
CA ALA A 832 15.12 -11.96 0.51
C ALA A 832 16.27 -12.99 0.50
N ARG A 833 17.46 -12.61 0.93
CA ARG A 833 18.61 -13.51 1.02
C ARG A 833 18.45 -14.59 2.09
N VAL A 834 17.83 -14.27 3.25
CA VAL A 834 17.47 -15.29 4.27
C VAL A 834 16.48 -16.31 3.70
N LYS A 835 15.47 -15.85 2.91
CA LYS A 835 14.53 -16.73 2.22
C LYS A 835 15.25 -17.65 1.21
N LEU A 836 16.16 -17.08 0.42
CA LEU A 836 16.99 -17.83 -0.52
C LEU A 836 17.84 -18.88 0.19
N ALA A 837 18.51 -18.53 1.29
CA ALA A 837 19.32 -19.46 2.07
C ALA A 837 18.53 -20.67 2.58
N LYS A 838 17.27 -20.45 3.01
CA LYS A 838 16.37 -21.53 3.41
C LYS A 838 16.04 -22.49 2.26
N GLU A 839 15.78 -21.98 1.07
CA GLU A 839 15.45 -22.80 -0.08
C GLU A 839 16.65 -23.59 -0.61
N LEU A 840 17.86 -23.03 -0.50
CA LEU A 840 19.12 -23.71 -0.88
C LEU A 840 19.47 -24.92 0.01
N GLN A 841 18.87 -25.04 1.20
CA GLN A 841 19.01 -26.23 2.05
C GLN A 841 18.32 -27.47 1.47
N LYS A 842 17.35 -27.28 0.59
CA LYS A 842 16.57 -28.36 -0.04
C LYS A 842 17.33 -28.91 -1.26
N LYS A 843 17.12 -30.22 -1.53
CA LYS A 843 17.73 -30.84 -2.71
C LYS A 843 17.13 -30.24 -4.00
N PRO A 844 17.94 -29.92 -5.02
CA PRO A 844 17.44 -29.45 -6.30
C PRO A 844 16.66 -30.56 -7.01
N THR A 845 15.58 -30.20 -7.70
CA THR A 845 14.77 -31.13 -8.48
C THR A 845 15.07 -31.06 -9.99
N GLY A 846 15.69 -29.98 -10.44
CA GLY A 846 15.92 -29.71 -11.88
C GLY A 846 14.66 -29.26 -12.62
N LYS A 847 13.53 -29.05 -11.87
CA LYS A 847 12.25 -28.59 -12.41
C LYS A 847 11.64 -27.48 -11.55
N SER A 848 12.41 -26.93 -10.61
CA SER A 848 11.92 -25.83 -9.77
C SER A 848 11.96 -24.51 -10.52
N LEU A 849 10.96 -23.65 -10.24
CA LEU A 849 10.90 -22.29 -10.71
C LEU A 849 11.18 -21.33 -9.55
N PHE A 850 12.29 -20.62 -9.60
CA PHE A 850 12.64 -19.57 -8.68
C PHE A 850 12.25 -18.21 -9.27
N ILE A 851 11.49 -17.44 -8.54
CA ILE A 851 11.10 -16.06 -8.88
C ILE A 851 11.68 -15.15 -7.83
N LEU A 852 12.49 -14.18 -8.26
CA LEU A 852 13.10 -13.18 -7.38
C LEU A 852 12.71 -11.79 -7.84
N ASP A 853 12.31 -10.95 -6.90
CA ASP A 853 11.92 -9.56 -7.16
C ASP A 853 13.00 -8.62 -6.62
N GLU A 854 13.72 -7.97 -7.54
CA GLU A 854 14.81 -7.03 -7.29
C GLU A 854 15.83 -7.51 -6.23
N PRO A 855 16.45 -8.69 -6.41
CA PRO A 855 17.34 -9.25 -5.39
C PRO A 855 18.66 -8.47 -5.21
N SER A 856 18.99 -7.54 -6.11
CA SER A 856 20.17 -6.65 -6.01
C SER A 856 19.96 -5.47 -5.07
N THR A 857 18.76 -5.26 -4.55
CA THR A 857 18.42 -4.16 -3.66
C THR A 857 19.36 -4.12 -2.44
N GLY A 858 19.98 -2.97 -2.20
CA GLY A 858 20.91 -2.77 -1.08
C GLY A 858 22.23 -3.51 -1.21
N LEU A 859 22.60 -3.98 -2.40
CA LEU A 859 23.83 -4.71 -2.64
C LEU A 859 24.90 -3.87 -3.34
N HIS A 860 26.08 -3.87 -2.77
CA HIS A 860 27.30 -3.42 -3.47
C HIS A 860 27.65 -4.38 -4.63
N SER A 861 28.33 -3.90 -5.65
CA SER A 861 28.72 -4.73 -6.82
C SER A 861 29.47 -6.02 -6.45
N GLU A 862 30.27 -6.01 -5.38
CA GLU A 862 30.93 -7.21 -4.86
C GLU A 862 29.94 -8.24 -4.29
N ASP A 863 28.87 -7.79 -3.63
CA ASP A 863 27.82 -8.68 -3.11
C ASP A 863 26.92 -9.20 -4.25
N ILE A 864 26.68 -8.39 -5.30
CA ILE A 864 26.02 -8.83 -6.53
C ILE A 864 26.78 -9.96 -7.20
N LYS A 865 28.12 -9.90 -7.26
CA LYS A 865 28.95 -10.96 -7.78
C LYS A 865 28.75 -12.28 -7.04
N LYS A 866 28.69 -12.24 -5.70
CA LYS A 866 28.40 -13.42 -4.87
C LYS A 866 26.98 -13.97 -5.14
N LEU A 867 25.98 -13.09 -5.23
CA LEU A 867 24.60 -13.48 -5.55
C LEU A 867 24.53 -14.18 -6.91
N LEU A 868 25.20 -13.64 -7.93
CA LEU A 868 25.24 -14.25 -9.28
C LEU A 868 25.83 -15.66 -9.30
N VAL A 869 26.84 -15.93 -8.46
CA VAL A 869 27.39 -17.29 -8.32
C VAL A 869 26.30 -18.27 -7.85
N ILE A 870 25.46 -17.85 -6.91
CA ILE A 870 24.38 -18.69 -6.37
C ILE A 870 23.30 -18.88 -7.41
N LEU A 871 22.83 -17.82 -8.06
CA LEU A 871 21.79 -17.90 -9.09
C LEU A 871 22.24 -18.80 -10.25
N ASN A 872 23.48 -18.68 -10.67
CA ASN A 872 24.06 -19.56 -11.68
C ASN A 872 24.10 -21.02 -11.22
N ARG A 873 24.48 -21.31 -9.96
CA ARG A 873 24.46 -22.66 -9.37
C ARG A 873 23.07 -23.27 -9.40
N ILE A 874 22.00 -22.51 -9.13
CA ILE A 874 20.62 -22.97 -9.21
C ILE A 874 20.29 -23.38 -10.65
N VAL A 875 20.63 -22.55 -11.64
CA VAL A 875 20.35 -22.83 -13.05
C VAL A 875 21.17 -24.02 -13.57
N ASP A 876 22.44 -24.14 -13.14
CA ASP A 876 23.33 -25.25 -13.49
C ASP A 876 22.80 -26.60 -12.95
N ASN A 877 22.01 -26.61 -11.89
CA ASN A 877 21.30 -27.78 -11.40
C ASN A 877 20.07 -28.17 -12.23
N GLY A 878 19.75 -27.40 -13.29
CA GLY A 878 18.62 -27.63 -14.20
C GLY A 878 17.35 -26.85 -13.83
N ASP A 879 17.32 -26.13 -12.70
CA ASP A 879 16.20 -25.30 -12.27
C ASP A 879 16.10 -24.01 -13.12
N THR A 880 14.95 -23.34 -13.08
CA THR A 880 14.72 -22.09 -13.81
C THR A 880 14.72 -20.93 -12.82
N VAL A 881 15.45 -19.87 -13.15
CA VAL A 881 15.48 -18.63 -12.35
C VAL A 881 14.91 -17.49 -13.17
N ILE A 882 13.86 -16.84 -12.65
CA ILE A 882 13.29 -15.61 -13.19
C ILE A 882 13.57 -14.49 -12.20
N VAL A 883 14.19 -13.41 -12.66
CA VAL A 883 14.53 -12.25 -11.85
C VAL A 883 13.93 -11.00 -12.45
N ILE A 884 13.15 -10.25 -11.68
CA ILE A 884 12.75 -8.88 -12.03
C ILE A 884 13.92 -7.99 -11.62
N GLU A 885 14.53 -7.26 -12.56
CA GLU A 885 15.74 -6.48 -12.28
C GLU A 885 15.88 -5.20 -13.09
N HIS A 886 16.58 -4.24 -12.48
CA HIS A 886 17.01 -2.99 -13.08
C HIS A 886 18.54 -2.85 -13.14
N ASN A 887 19.26 -3.63 -12.35
CA ASN A 887 20.70 -3.59 -12.27
C ASN A 887 21.34 -4.22 -13.53
N LEU A 888 22.09 -3.41 -14.27
CA LEU A 888 22.70 -3.83 -15.54
C LEU A 888 23.77 -4.92 -15.37
N ASP A 889 24.43 -5.01 -14.21
CA ASP A 889 25.42 -6.05 -13.92
C ASP A 889 24.77 -7.44 -13.80
N ILE A 890 23.52 -7.52 -13.33
CA ILE A 890 22.75 -8.76 -13.33
C ILE A 890 22.19 -9.04 -14.71
N ILE A 891 21.62 -8.03 -15.36
CA ILE A 891 20.97 -8.17 -16.68
C ILE A 891 21.95 -8.67 -17.73
N LYS A 892 23.22 -8.16 -17.73
CA LYS A 892 24.24 -8.59 -18.69
C LYS A 892 24.64 -10.07 -18.57
N VAL A 893 24.43 -10.69 -17.40
CA VAL A 893 24.76 -12.11 -17.13
C VAL A 893 23.62 -13.05 -17.50
N ALA A 894 22.41 -12.57 -17.69
CA ALA A 894 21.22 -13.38 -17.98
C ALA A 894 21.33 -14.16 -19.28
N ASP A 895 20.78 -15.38 -19.33
CA ASP A 895 20.67 -16.19 -20.54
C ASP A 895 19.56 -15.70 -21.48
N TYR A 896 18.52 -15.09 -20.91
CA TYR A 896 17.37 -14.61 -21.66
C TYR A 896 16.74 -13.38 -20.97
N ILE A 897 16.33 -12.42 -21.75
CA ILE A 897 15.68 -11.19 -21.26
C ILE A 897 14.28 -11.08 -21.87
N ILE A 898 13.34 -10.60 -21.08
CA ILE A 898 12.02 -10.17 -21.52
C ILE A 898 11.87 -8.72 -21.08
N ASP A 899 11.86 -7.79 -22.05
CA ASP A 899 11.82 -6.35 -21.82
C ASP A 899 10.40 -5.82 -22.05
N LEU A 900 9.83 -5.19 -21.00
CA LEU A 900 8.48 -4.62 -21.00
C LEU A 900 8.54 -3.09 -21.09
N GLY A 901 7.59 -2.51 -21.81
CA GLY A 901 7.51 -1.06 -21.95
C GLY A 901 6.43 -0.62 -22.95
N PRO A 902 6.70 0.46 -23.70
CA PRO A 902 7.90 1.31 -23.65
C PRO A 902 7.95 2.22 -22.42
N GLU A 903 6.77 2.60 -21.87
CA GLU A 903 6.63 3.52 -20.75
C GLU A 903 6.03 2.83 -19.52
N GLY A 904 5.83 3.57 -18.42
CA GLY A 904 5.08 3.12 -17.26
C GLY A 904 3.57 3.34 -17.41
N GLY A 905 2.75 2.69 -16.57
CA GLY A 905 1.30 2.86 -16.51
C GLY A 905 0.60 2.55 -17.82
N ASN A 906 -0.29 3.43 -18.25
CA ASN A 906 -1.07 3.26 -19.50
C ASN A 906 -0.22 3.23 -20.77
N GLY A 907 0.96 3.83 -20.76
CA GLY A 907 1.95 3.79 -21.85
C GLY A 907 2.72 2.47 -21.95
N GLY A 908 2.68 1.64 -20.91
CA GLY A 908 3.38 0.37 -20.79
C GLY A 908 2.56 -0.85 -21.17
N GLY A 909 2.90 -1.98 -20.58
CA GLY A 909 2.16 -3.23 -20.67
C GLY A 909 2.33 -4.00 -21.97
N LYS A 910 3.36 -3.70 -22.77
CA LYS A 910 3.73 -4.42 -24.00
C LYS A 910 5.10 -5.07 -23.84
N ILE A 911 5.34 -6.14 -24.59
CA ILE A 911 6.69 -6.68 -24.76
C ILE A 911 7.38 -5.89 -25.86
N ILE A 912 8.53 -5.32 -25.54
CA ILE A 912 9.34 -4.55 -26.48
C ILE A 912 10.34 -5.45 -27.17
N ALA A 913 11.01 -6.30 -26.40
CA ALA A 913 12.03 -7.21 -26.92
C ALA A 913 12.12 -8.48 -26.07
N THR A 914 12.52 -9.56 -26.69
CA THR A 914 12.85 -10.82 -26.03
C THR A 914 14.06 -11.44 -26.71
N GLY A 915 14.95 -12.03 -25.94
CA GLY A 915 16.14 -12.69 -26.51
C GLY A 915 17.32 -12.68 -25.52
N THR A 916 18.51 -12.91 -26.04
CA THR A 916 19.76 -12.76 -25.27
C THR A 916 20.06 -11.28 -25.04
N PRO A 917 20.91 -10.92 -24.06
CA PRO A 917 21.39 -9.54 -23.91
C PRO A 917 21.90 -8.92 -25.21
N GLU A 918 22.59 -9.69 -26.02
CA GLU A 918 23.15 -9.31 -27.32
C GLU A 918 22.05 -9.03 -28.38
N ASP A 919 20.88 -9.62 -28.23
CA ASP A 919 19.72 -9.36 -29.10
C ASP A 919 18.97 -8.10 -28.66
N ILE A 920 18.84 -7.88 -27.37
CA ILE A 920 18.13 -6.72 -26.79
C ILE A 920 18.80 -5.40 -27.16
N ILE A 921 20.14 -5.33 -27.19
CA ILE A 921 20.87 -4.11 -27.56
C ILE A 921 20.63 -3.67 -29.00
N LYS A 922 20.14 -4.58 -29.88
CA LYS A 922 19.80 -4.26 -31.27
C LYS A 922 18.46 -3.57 -31.44
N VAL A 923 17.59 -3.64 -30.41
CA VAL A 923 16.24 -3.08 -30.46
C VAL A 923 16.28 -1.62 -29.98
N LYS A 924 16.08 -0.68 -30.89
CA LYS A 924 16.15 0.77 -30.59
C LYS A 924 15.08 1.24 -29.60
N GLU A 925 13.94 0.58 -29.53
CA GLU A 925 12.82 0.93 -28.66
C GLU A 925 13.03 0.44 -27.21
N SER A 926 13.99 -0.43 -26.98
CA SER A 926 14.34 -0.93 -25.64
C SER A 926 15.27 0.04 -24.94
N TYR A 927 14.77 0.73 -23.91
CA TYR A 927 15.59 1.53 -23.02
C TYR A 927 16.67 0.66 -22.32
N THR A 928 16.27 -0.52 -21.83
CA THR A 928 17.23 -1.47 -21.25
C THR A 928 18.36 -1.80 -22.23
N GLY A 929 18.03 -2.04 -23.50
CA GLY A 929 19.03 -2.31 -24.55
C GLY A 929 19.98 -1.17 -24.80
N GLN A 930 19.48 0.08 -24.78
CA GLN A 930 20.30 1.28 -24.99
C GLN A 930 21.38 1.41 -23.89
N TYR A 931 21.01 1.25 -22.60
CA TYR A 931 21.95 1.35 -21.48
C TYR A 931 22.85 0.10 -21.37
N LEU A 932 22.33 -1.10 -21.69
CA LEU A 932 23.09 -2.35 -21.62
C LEU A 932 24.26 -2.39 -22.62
N LYS A 933 24.19 -1.65 -23.71
CA LYS A 933 25.22 -1.61 -24.77
C LYS A 933 26.61 -1.28 -24.22
N SER A 934 26.72 -0.34 -23.28
CA SER A 934 27.99 0.04 -22.65
C SER A 934 28.55 -1.01 -21.70
N TYR A 935 27.73 -1.95 -21.23
CA TYR A 935 28.13 -3.01 -20.28
C TYR A 935 28.50 -4.32 -20.97
N LEU A 936 28.15 -4.49 -22.25
CA LEU A 936 28.49 -5.67 -23.05
C LEU A 936 29.75 -5.46 -23.91
N ASN A 937 30.09 -4.20 -24.16
CA ASN A 937 31.36 -3.83 -24.84
C ASN A 937 32.49 -3.79 -23.80
#